data_5c26436c532d692427116a4bb8692fb5
#
_entry.id   5c26436c532d692427116a4bb8692fb5
#
_cell.length_a   1.000
_cell.length_b   1.000
_cell.length_c   1.000
_cell.angle_alpha   90.00
_cell.angle_beta   90.00
_cell.angle_gamma   90.00
#
_symmetry.space_group_name_H-M   'P 1'
#
loop_
_entity.id
_entity.type
_entity.pdbx_description
1 polymer ?
#
loop_
_entity_poly.entity_id
_entity_poly.type
_entity_poly.pdbx_seq_one_letter_code
_entity_poly.pdbx_strand_id
1 'polypeptide(L)'
;MKKIITALIVLSASGTFANAENLKIGEIKSLIPEASTANNQIQLVDGGSGDLDFPFIDKIKAIATVGEVNKFRNDEALTGYPDGNAAWLHDNNTIRVVYQSESYATMSSETYPWEMNSGATFTGSHIHTIDYDRTKFANFLNNNDTASGMVINSGKLFDTIYNQFGEVVKAKADGGLWGNQTLPNRQLINFNDKYKLTKADFFFQSFCGAWYEQANKYGQGIGFNDDIWLTAEEWNIKRMFENTNYTSDDTLGLASIAVDIKNRTAYTVPALGQSGYEKIMPINSKHKDFVVMVLAGYNHGVEPAPLKIYVGKKNVGINGKTLADNATERDKFLSRNGLLYGKIYGMALANEDFAKLGIDKIDLSAKMLDEYLKNPDSINNFDVRFYPTSYQWKGWNTTPAVKDTEVFLWGNQSEQPKGYTFLVGDSKTEHPAVDPDFNNQRYLQNMTQEGGLIGIELTNFVNEIQKTFWGSADLPKYVSAKVTKVVGAYDGSLKLVTANKGLKHSGGDHSTWENGEAKMVAPDGLYWSKTSDGDVLIVDEDSGNKEGERKYSLVIDSNNMNLMNPNEGYFLAMAGGKNNPRAKAETAVYPGSFSKATSSEFSGSWNITALVTKDENGKFYSMDDLTGVNYEKINQSVSLSDSIFLGVVQHKGESGGFLKKVGADNGGQIFIFKMNLPSGAMVKRSPSETLKLVSN
;
A
#
# COMPACT_ATOMS: atom_id res chain seq x y z
N MET A 1 15.32 62.36 56.04
CA MET A 1 15.38 61.79 54.68
C MET A 1 15.71 60.35 54.80
N LYS A 2 14.67 59.50 54.77
CA LYS A 2 14.85 58.05 54.84
C LYS A 2 14.95 57.52 53.39
N LYS A 3 16.06 56.82 53.06
CA LYS A 3 16.20 56.14 51.81
C LYS A 3 15.60 54.73 51.96
N ILE A 4 14.59 54.43 51.15
CA ILE A 4 14.01 53.10 51.00
C ILE A 4 14.80 52.39 49.90
N ILE A 5 15.46 51.30 50.29
CA ILE A 5 16.16 50.37 49.37
C ILE A 5 15.12 49.30 49.05
N THR A 6 14.65 49.27 47.80
CA THR A 6 13.80 48.22 47.28
C THR A 6 14.72 47.09 46.76
N ALA A 7 14.75 45.97 47.46
CA ALA A 7 15.40 44.79 46.99
C ALA A 7 14.56 44.08 45.95
N LEU A 8 15.07 44.00 44.72
CA LEU A 8 14.47 43.22 43.64
C LEU A 8 14.87 41.76 43.83
N ILE A 9 13.96 40.91 44.27
CA ILE A 9 14.17 39.46 44.28
C ILE A 9 13.92 38.99 42.87
N VAL A 10 15.00 38.65 42.15
CA VAL A 10 14.93 37.90 40.91
C VAL A 10 14.75 36.45 41.28
N LEU A 11 13.53 35.93 41.19
CA LEU A 11 13.29 34.51 41.19
C LEU A 11 13.79 33.97 39.85
N SER A 12 14.99 33.42 39.83
CA SER A 12 15.43 32.51 38.76
C SER A 12 14.63 31.22 38.89
N ALA A 13 13.56 31.12 38.15
CA ALA A 13 12.92 29.85 37.90
C ALA A 13 13.89 29.00 37.04
N SER A 14 14.81 28.32 37.69
CA SER A 14 15.48 27.18 37.07
C SER A 14 14.44 26.07 36.93
N GLY A 15 13.66 26.20 35.88
CA GLY A 15 12.86 25.06 35.39
C GLY A 15 13.83 23.94 35.02
N THR A 16 13.96 22.99 35.91
CA THR A 16 14.44 21.66 35.51
C THR A 16 13.55 21.20 34.39
N PHE A 17 14.04 21.29 33.16
CA PHE A 17 13.49 20.51 32.06
C PHE A 17 13.66 19.05 32.52
N ALA A 18 12.65 18.51 33.18
CA ALA A 18 12.51 17.09 33.28
C ALA A 18 12.67 16.56 31.84
N ASN A 19 13.61 15.67 31.62
CA ASN A 19 13.72 14.94 30.37
C ASN A 19 12.33 14.32 30.15
N ALA A 20 11.51 14.92 29.28
CA ALA A 20 10.21 14.39 28.97
C ALA A 20 10.47 12.99 28.39
N GLU A 21 10.05 11.98 29.12
CA GLU A 21 10.15 10.60 28.71
C GLU A 21 9.48 10.46 27.34
N ASN A 22 10.08 9.70 26.42
CA ASN A 22 9.50 9.48 25.11
C ASN A 22 8.15 8.74 25.26
N LEU A 23 7.16 9.13 24.48
CA LEU A 23 5.87 8.46 24.44
C LEU A 23 6.03 7.03 23.94
N LYS A 24 5.41 6.08 24.61
CA LYS A 24 5.42 4.67 24.23
C LYS A 24 4.35 4.40 23.19
N ILE A 25 4.57 3.38 22.36
CA ILE A 25 3.62 3.00 21.31
C ILE A 25 2.22 2.81 21.91
N GLY A 26 1.25 3.49 21.31
CA GLY A 26 -0.15 3.45 21.67
C GLY A 26 -0.55 4.39 22.82
N GLU A 27 0.29 5.32 23.25
CA GLU A 27 -0.08 6.34 24.24
C GLU A 27 -0.90 7.49 23.65
N ILE A 28 -0.72 7.81 22.39
CA ILE A 28 -1.53 8.83 21.69
C ILE A 28 -2.88 8.23 21.31
N LYS A 29 -3.95 8.80 21.84
CA LYS A 29 -5.31 8.27 21.69
C LYS A 29 -6.03 8.80 20.45
N SER A 30 -5.88 10.08 20.18
CA SER A 30 -6.57 10.77 19.08
C SER A 30 -5.89 10.52 17.74
N LEU A 31 -6.65 10.49 16.66
CA LEU A 31 -6.09 10.48 15.32
C LEU A 31 -5.47 11.85 14.98
N ILE A 32 -4.32 11.81 14.34
CA ILE A 32 -3.57 12.99 13.91
C ILE A 32 -3.04 12.76 12.49
N PRO A 33 -3.26 13.68 11.60
CA PRO A 33 -4.18 14.78 11.62
C PRO A 33 -5.60 14.27 11.71
N GLU A 34 -6.50 15.11 12.18
CA GLU A 34 -7.83 14.65 12.43
C GLU A 34 -8.52 14.08 11.20
N ALA A 35 -8.96 12.86 11.32
CA ALA A 35 -9.94 12.32 10.41
C ALA A 35 -11.31 12.79 10.85
N SER A 36 -12.05 13.36 9.95
CA SER A 36 -13.46 13.62 10.15
C SER A 36 -14.21 12.33 10.24
N THR A 37 -14.89 12.09 11.35
CA THR A 37 -15.50 10.82 11.65
C THR A 37 -16.88 11.00 12.26
N ALA A 38 -17.66 9.96 12.23
CA ALA A 38 -18.99 9.97 12.82
C ALA A 38 -18.97 9.54 14.30
N ASN A 39 -19.97 9.94 15.01
CA ASN A 39 -20.46 9.28 16.21
C ASN A 39 -19.71 9.38 17.51
N ASN A 40 -19.30 10.48 18.01
CA ASN A 40 -18.90 10.60 19.44
C ASN A 40 -17.98 9.46 19.99
N GLN A 41 -17.56 8.54 19.15
CA GLN A 41 -16.80 7.36 19.53
C GLN A 41 -15.32 7.65 19.58
N ILE A 42 -14.93 8.75 18.95
CA ILE A 42 -13.56 9.12 18.79
C ILE A 42 -13.32 10.35 19.61
N GLN A 43 -12.25 10.32 20.35
CA GLN A 43 -11.73 11.52 20.95
C GLN A 43 -11.02 12.29 19.84
N LEU A 44 -11.79 13.06 19.11
CA LEU A 44 -11.23 14.00 18.16
C LEU A 44 -10.42 15.03 18.90
N VAL A 45 -9.34 15.46 18.28
CA VAL A 45 -8.42 16.44 18.89
C VAL A 45 -9.11 17.78 19.16
N ASP A 46 -10.08 18.13 18.34
CA ASP A 46 -10.89 19.34 18.53
C ASP A 46 -11.89 19.25 19.69
N GLY A 47 -11.93 18.10 20.37
CA GLY A 47 -12.90 17.85 21.44
C GLY A 47 -14.33 17.72 20.95
N GLY A 48 -14.50 17.61 19.65
CA GLY A 48 -15.80 17.47 19.02
C GLY A 48 -16.52 16.20 19.41
N SER A 49 -17.81 16.23 19.28
CA SER A 49 -18.71 15.12 19.59
C SER A 49 -18.89 14.17 18.42
N GLY A 50 -17.90 14.03 17.57
CA GLY A 50 -17.97 13.23 16.34
C GLY A 50 -18.49 14.05 15.16
N ASP A 51 -18.22 13.56 13.98
CA ASP A 51 -18.61 14.23 12.75
C ASP A 51 -19.84 13.58 12.16
N LEU A 52 -20.97 14.23 12.29
CA LEU A 52 -22.23 13.79 11.73
C LEU A 52 -22.25 13.74 10.20
N ASP A 53 -21.26 14.33 9.56
CA ASP A 53 -21.12 14.34 8.11
C ASP A 53 -20.63 12.99 7.55
N PHE A 54 -20.00 12.17 8.40
CA PHE A 54 -19.44 10.87 8.03
C PHE A 54 -19.99 9.73 8.90
N PRO A 55 -21.27 9.40 8.77
CA PRO A 55 -21.95 8.46 9.69
C PRO A 55 -21.61 6.98 9.43
N PHE A 56 -20.81 6.68 8.42
CA PHE A 56 -20.55 5.30 8.00
C PHE A 56 -19.32 4.67 8.64
N ILE A 57 -18.55 5.40 9.43
CA ILE A 57 -17.66 4.85 10.43
C ILE A 57 -18.39 4.77 11.77
N ASP A 58 -18.53 3.57 12.33
CA ASP A 58 -19.10 3.36 13.65
C ASP A 58 -18.08 3.65 14.76
N LYS A 59 -16.87 3.11 14.60
CA LYS A 59 -15.77 3.25 15.56
C LYS A 59 -14.43 3.36 14.83
N ILE A 60 -13.55 4.18 15.37
CA ILE A 60 -12.16 4.29 14.89
C ILE A 60 -11.26 4.66 16.07
N LYS A 61 -10.09 4.00 16.17
CA LYS A 61 -9.10 4.28 17.23
C LYS A 61 -7.67 4.08 16.72
N ALA A 62 -6.81 5.03 17.07
CA ALA A 62 -5.37 4.87 16.88
C ALA A 62 -4.82 3.74 17.76
N ILE A 63 -3.94 2.92 17.20
CA ILE A 63 -3.22 1.87 17.93
C ILE A 63 -1.73 2.12 18.00
N ALA A 64 -1.19 2.95 17.11
CA ALA A 64 0.20 3.42 17.15
C ALA A 64 0.33 4.74 16.39
N THR A 65 1.30 5.56 16.79
CA THR A 65 1.63 6.83 16.16
C THR A 65 3.13 6.89 15.86
N VAL A 66 3.48 7.34 14.68
CA VAL A 66 4.89 7.54 14.30
C VAL A 66 5.56 8.53 15.26
N GLY A 67 6.75 8.18 15.73
CA GLY A 67 7.49 8.93 16.77
C GLY A 67 7.33 8.34 18.17
N GLU A 68 6.34 7.48 18.41
CA GLU A 68 6.27 6.68 19.64
C GLU A 68 7.36 5.61 19.64
N VAL A 69 7.84 5.23 20.81
CA VAL A 69 8.96 4.33 20.98
C VAL A 69 8.57 2.99 21.58
N ASN A 70 9.41 1.99 21.36
CA ASN A 70 9.27 0.68 21.96
C ASN A 70 9.13 0.78 23.49
N LYS A 71 8.25 -0.02 24.06
CA LYS A 71 7.98 -0.06 25.49
C LYS A 71 9.23 -0.28 26.35
N PHE A 72 10.19 -1.03 25.83
CA PHE A 72 11.40 -1.45 26.55
C PHE A 72 12.66 -0.73 26.04
N ARG A 73 12.62 -0.16 24.84
CA ARG A 73 13.79 0.41 24.15
C ARG A 73 13.45 1.77 23.55
N ASN A 74 13.91 2.83 24.19
CA ASN A 74 13.66 4.20 23.74
C ASN A 74 14.44 4.56 22.46
N ASP A 75 15.36 3.71 22.03
CA ASP A 75 16.15 3.84 20.82
C ASP A 75 15.48 3.16 19.60
N GLU A 76 14.33 2.56 19.79
CA GLU A 76 13.51 2.01 18.72
C GLU A 76 12.19 2.78 18.58
N ALA A 77 12.14 3.70 17.64
CA ALA A 77 10.96 4.48 17.33
C ALA A 77 10.25 3.98 16.08
N LEU A 78 8.94 4.22 16.01
CA LEU A 78 8.19 4.12 14.76
C LEU A 78 8.55 5.34 13.90
N THR A 79 8.82 5.11 12.61
CA THR A 79 9.33 6.15 11.70
C THR A 79 8.64 6.11 10.35
N GLY A 80 8.78 7.19 9.58
CA GLY A 80 8.32 7.35 8.20
C GLY A 80 6.82 7.51 8.05
N TYR A 81 6.39 7.68 6.82
CA TYR A 81 4.96 7.64 6.48
C TYR A 81 4.47 6.20 6.58
N PRO A 82 3.47 5.87 7.41
CA PRO A 82 2.89 4.55 7.40
C PRO A 82 2.05 4.36 6.13
N ASP A 83 2.38 3.33 5.37
CA ASP A 83 1.70 2.99 4.14
C ASP A 83 1.26 1.52 4.14
N GLY A 84 1.78 0.67 3.25
CA GLY A 84 1.39 -0.73 3.20
C GLY A 84 1.35 -1.38 4.57
N ASN A 85 0.24 -2.00 4.89
CA ASN A 85 -0.01 -2.59 6.21
C ASN A 85 -0.73 -3.93 6.11
N ALA A 86 -0.57 -4.75 7.14
CA ALA A 86 -1.29 -5.99 7.34
C ALA A 86 -1.21 -6.44 8.80
N ALA A 87 -1.98 -7.47 9.15
CA ALA A 87 -1.86 -8.10 10.45
C ALA A 87 -2.11 -9.62 10.36
N TRP A 88 -1.47 -10.35 11.27
CA TRP A 88 -1.64 -11.81 11.41
C TRP A 88 -1.38 -12.26 12.84
N LEU A 89 -1.64 -13.53 13.15
CA LEU A 89 -1.24 -14.08 14.42
C LEU A 89 0.25 -14.40 14.44
N HIS A 90 0.98 -13.79 15.37
CA HIS A 90 2.37 -14.17 15.66
C HIS A 90 2.44 -15.48 16.46
N ASP A 91 1.50 -15.64 17.35
CA ASP A 91 1.11 -16.85 18.07
C ASP A 91 -0.38 -16.78 18.43
N ASN A 92 -0.91 -17.81 19.09
CA ASN A 92 -2.34 -17.87 19.39
C ASN A 92 -2.86 -16.72 20.27
N ASN A 93 -1.98 -16.04 21.00
CA ASN A 93 -2.32 -14.97 21.95
C ASN A 93 -1.84 -13.59 21.50
N THR A 94 -1.12 -13.52 20.38
CA THR A 94 -0.44 -12.30 19.93
C THR A 94 -0.85 -11.96 18.50
N ILE A 95 -1.43 -10.78 18.31
CA ILE A 95 -1.64 -10.18 16.99
C ILE A 95 -0.41 -9.34 16.65
N ARG A 96 0.24 -9.66 15.53
CA ARG A 96 1.27 -8.81 14.92
C ARG A 96 0.65 -7.90 13.89
N VAL A 97 0.77 -6.61 14.11
CA VAL A 97 0.49 -5.56 13.13
C VAL A 97 1.80 -5.16 12.50
N VAL A 98 1.80 -5.03 11.19
CA VAL A 98 2.97 -4.62 10.41
C VAL A 98 2.59 -3.47 9.52
N TYR A 99 3.44 -2.47 9.47
CA TYR A 99 3.38 -1.42 8.47
C TYR A 99 4.77 -1.15 7.92
N GLN A 100 4.82 -0.71 6.69
CA GLN A 100 6.05 -0.20 6.10
C GLN A 100 6.03 1.30 6.01
N SER A 101 7.22 1.89 6.04
CA SER A 101 7.38 3.32 5.98
C SER A 101 7.87 3.77 4.61
N GLU A 102 7.27 4.81 4.13
CA GLU A 102 7.70 5.55 2.96
C GLU A 102 8.59 6.72 3.42
N SER A 103 9.86 6.46 3.63
CA SER A 103 10.74 7.39 4.37
C SER A 103 11.50 8.37 3.49
N TYR A 104 11.58 8.14 2.18
CA TYR A 104 12.38 8.97 1.26
C TYR A 104 13.77 9.30 1.82
N ALA A 105 14.52 8.28 2.24
CA ALA A 105 15.78 8.43 2.98
C ALA A 105 16.77 9.44 2.44
N THR A 106 16.68 9.69 1.14
CA THR A 106 17.52 10.66 0.44
C THR A 106 16.91 12.06 0.40
N MET A 107 15.63 12.22 0.75
CA MET A 107 14.89 13.48 0.75
C MET A 107 14.53 13.95 2.15
N SER A 108 14.39 13.04 3.09
CA SER A 108 14.07 13.34 4.46
C SER A 108 15.30 13.40 5.34
N SER A 109 15.22 14.09 6.45
CA SER A 109 16.25 14.08 7.48
C SER A 109 16.13 12.89 8.43
N GLU A 110 15.23 11.96 8.14
CA GLU A 110 15.01 10.78 8.92
C GLU A 110 16.27 9.92 9.01
N THR A 111 16.61 9.55 10.22
CA THR A 111 17.93 9.05 10.51
C THR A 111 17.93 7.88 11.47
N TYR A 112 16.76 7.33 11.72
CA TYR A 112 16.67 6.19 12.62
C TYR A 112 17.29 4.95 11.95
N PRO A 113 18.51 4.56 12.35
CA PRO A 113 19.21 3.47 11.69
C PRO A 113 18.78 2.12 12.24
N TRP A 114 18.64 1.16 11.35
CA TRP A 114 18.48 -0.23 11.74
C TRP A 114 19.79 -1.00 11.57
N GLU A 115 20.23 -1.66 12.63
CA GLU A 115 21.36 -2.56 12.59
C GLU A 115 20.90 -3.95 12.09
N MET A 116 21.60 -4.45 11.07
CA MET A 116 21.40 -5.77 10.49
C MET A 116 22.34 -6.80 11.12
N ASN A 117 22.00 -8.08 11.03
CA ASN A 117 22.86 -9.18 11.53
C ASN A 117 24.26 -9.19 10.91
N SER A 118 24.42 -8.61 9.74
CA SER A 118 25.72 -8.46 9.07
C SER A 118 26.60 -7.35 9.65
N GLY A 119 26.09 -6.59 10.64
CA GLY A 119 26.71 -5.38 11.14
C GLY A 119 26.48 -4.14 10.26
N ALA A 120 25.75 -4.28 9.16
CA ALA A 120 25.35 -3.14 8.36
C ALA A 120 24.28 -2.34 9.10
N THR A 121 24.40 -1.02 9.04
CA THR A 121 23.37 -0.10 9.52
C THR A 121 22.83 0.67 8.33
N PHE A 122 21.52 0.73 8.17
CA PHE A 122 20.93 1.50 7.10
C PHE A 122 19.74 2.34 7.58
N THR A 123 19.46 3.38 6.86
CA THR A 123 18.28 4.25 7.01
C THR A 123 17.39 4.12 5.78
N GLY A 124 16.29 4.80 5.81
CA GLY A 124 15.33 4.83 4.73
C GLY A 124 14.04 4.12 5.10
N SER A 125 13.39 3.57 4.12
CA SER A 125 12.13 2.84 4.33
C SER A 125 12.34 1.60 5.17
N HIS A 126 11.50 1.44 6.19
CA HIS A 126 11.53 0.34 7.13
C HIS A 126 10.23 -0.45 7.10
N ILE A 127 10.26 -1.68 7.63
CA ILE A 127 9.05 -2.48 7.87
C ILE A 127 8.98 -2.77 9.36
N HIS A 128 8.09 -2.05 10.02
CA HIS A 128 7.89 -2.11 11.46
C HIS A 128 6.92 -3.21 11.86
N THR A 129 7.18 -3.84 13.00
CA THR A 129 6.28 -4.81 13.63
C THR A 129 5.84 -4.31 15.00
N ILE A 130 4.56 -4.49 15.34
CA ILE A 130 4.03 -4.20 16.66
C ILE A 130 3.19 -5.41 17.10
N ASP A 131 3.54 -5.98 18.23
CA ASP A 131 2.86 -7.15 18.79
C ASP A 131 1.90 -6.72 19.89
N TYR A 132 0.64 -7.13 19.78
CA TYR A 132 -0.43 -6.81 20.71
C TYR A 132 -1.00 -8.05 21.38
N ASP A 133 -1.37 -7.92 22.64
CA ASP A 133 -2.18 -8.91 23.36
C ASP A 133 -3.53 -9.07 22.65
N ARG A 134 -3.80 -10.26 22.15
CA ARG A 134 -4.98 -10.58 21.33
C ARG A 134 -6.30 -10.34 22.07
N THR A 135 -6.37 -10.69 23.35
CA THR A 135 -7.58 -10.53 24.15
C THR A 135 -7.92 -9.07 24.38
N LYS A 136 -6.93 -8.26 24.70
CA LYS A 136 -7.09 -6.82 24.88
C LYS A 136 -7.42 -6.15 23.54
N PHE A 137 -6.74 -6.54 22.48
CA PHE A 137 -6.94 -6.01 21.13
C PHE A 137 -8.38 -6.25 20.64
N ALA A 138 -8.92 -7.45 20.82
CA ALA A 138 -10.29 -7.79 20.44
C ALA A 138 -11.36 -6.92 21.13
N ASN A 139 -11.05 -6.38 22.30
CA ASN A 139 -11.97 -5.54 23.08
C ASN A 139 -11.67 -4.04 22.94
N PHE A 140 -10.60 -3.67 22.25
CA PHE A 140 -10.06 -2.31 22.29
C PHE A 140 -11.02 -1.26 21.74
N LEU A 141 -11.76 -1.54 20.67
CA LEU A 141 -12.77 -0.61 20.14
C LEU A 141 -13.96 -0.38 21.09
N ASN A 142 -14.15 -1.23 22.08
CA ASN A 142 -15.29 -1.19 23.01
C ASN A 142 -14.97 -0.59 24.38
N ASN A 143 -13.73 -0.17 24.62
CA ASN A 143 -13.30 0.42 25.88
C ASN A 143 -12.65 1.79 25.65
N ASN A 144 -12.28 2.48 26.74
CA ASN A 144 -11.60 3.78 26.68
C ASN A 144 -10.11 3.69 27.02
N ASP A 145 -9.53 2.48 26.97
CA ASP A 145 -8.13 2.26 27.27
C ASP A 145 -7.22 2.88 26.21
N THR A 146 -5.96 3.09 26.56
CA THR A 146 -4.89 3.39 25.60
C THR A 146 -4.42 2.10 24.95
N ALA A 147 -3.98 2.20 23.72
CA ALA A 147 -3.41 1.05 22.99
C ALA A 147 -2.11 0.55 23.64
N SER A 148 -1.35 1.41 24.34
CA SER A 148 -0.13 1.04 25.06
C SER A 148 -0.33 -0.09 26.08
N GLY A 149 -1.52 -0.18 26.66
CA GLY A 149 -1.89 -1.26 27.59
C GLY A 149 -1.95 -2.65 26.95
N MET A 150 -2.08 -2.74 25.63
CA MET A 150 -2.11 -4.01 24.90
C MET A 150 -0.81 -4.31 24.14
N VAL A 151 0.12 -3.35 24.00
CA VAL A 151 1.39 -3.56 23.32
C VAL A 151 2.26 -4.55 24.13
N ILE A 152 2.74 -5.59 23.46
CA ILE A 152 3.68 -6.58 24.02
C ILE A 152 5.10 -6.21 23.64
N ASN A 153 5.34 -5.97 22.35
CA ASN A 153 6.65 -5.70 21.81
C ASN A 153 6.53 -4.90 20.49
N SER A 154 7.65 -4.40 20.00
CA SER A 154 7.78 -3.85 18.65
C SER A 154 9.19 -4.08 18.12
N GLY A 155 9.36 -3.97 16.81
CA GLY A 155 10.66 -4.17 16.18
C GLY A 155 10.58 -4.09 14.66
N LYS A 156 11.50 -4.77 14.02
CA LYS A 156 11.68 -4.83 12.57
C LYS A 156 11.30 -6.20 12.02
N LEU A 157 10.72 -6.22 10.82
CA LEU A 157 10.29 -7.48 10.18
C LEU A 157 11.47 -8.32 9.70
N PHE A 158 12.58 -7.68 9.30
CA PHE A 158 13.79 -8.37 8.82
C PHE A 158 15.04 -7.78 9.46
N ASP A 159 16.10 -8.58 9.50
CA ASP A 159 17.42 -8.21 10.00
C ASP A 159 18.57 -8.67 9.09
N THR A 160 18.22 -9.22 7.93
CA THR A 160 19.14 -9.59 6.86
C THR A 160 18.58 -9.10 5.53
N ILE A 161 19.43 -8.48 4.70
CA ILE A 161 19.06 -7.96 3.39
C ILE A 161 19.96 -8.56 2.32
N TYR A 162 19.37 -9.06 1.24
CA TYR A 162 20.05 -9.36 -0.01
C TYR A 162 19.72 -8.29 -1.03
N ASN A 163 20.73 -7.63 -1.57
CA ASN A 163 20.58 -6.59 -2.59
C ASN A 163 20.25 -7.18 -3.98
N GLN A 164 20.07 -6.32 -4.98
CA GLN A 164 19.75 -6.74 -6.35
C GLN A 164 20.85 -7.53 -7.06
N PHE A 165 22.06 -7.55 -6.50
CA PHE A 165 23.16 -8.39 -6.97
C PHE A 165 23.18 -9.77 -6.29
N GLY A 166 22.24 -10.01 -5.38
CA GLY A 166 22.17 -11.24 -4.60
C GLY A 166 23.23 -11.38 -3.52
N GLU A 167 23.82 -10.26 -3.12
CA GLU A 167 24.83 -10.19 -2.05
C GLU A 167 24.16 -9.74 -0.73
N VAL A 168 24.59 -10.31 0.37
CA VAL A 168 24.19 -9.81 1.70
C VAL A 168 24.77 -8.42 1.90
N VAL A 169 23.90 -7.47 2.25
CA VAL A 169 24.31 -6.12 2.62
C VAL A 169 25.13 -6.18 3.92
N LYS A 170 26.39 -5.74 3.87
CA LYS A 170 27.34 -5.79 4.98
C LYS A 170 27.79 -4.39 5.35
N ALA A 171 28.30 -4.23 6.57
CA ALA A 171 28.96 -3.00 6.97
C ALA A 171 30.05 -2.61 5.97
N LYS A 172 30.18 -1.32 5.70
CA LYS A 172 31.24 -0.81 4.83
C LYS A 172 32.59 -0.99 5.47
N ALA A 173 33.60 -1.29 4.67
CA ALA A 173 34.99 -1.56 5.16
C ALA A 173 35.60 -0.35 5.87
N ASP A 174 35.18 0.86 5.56
CA ASP A 174 35.62 2.10 6.19
C ASP A 174 34.85 2.44 7.49
N GLY A 175 33.97 1.55 7.94
CA GLY A 175 33.09 1.79 9.08
C GLY A 175 31.92 2.75 8.80
N GLY A 176 31.75 3.16 7.56
CA GLY A 176 30.61 3.99 7.14
C GLY A 176 29.27 3.25 7.20
N LEU A 177 28.21 4.02 7.28
CA LEU A 177 26.84 3.52 7.24
C LEU A 177 26.34 3.39 5.81
N TRP A 178 25.38 2.51 5.59
CA TRP A 178 24.70 2.41 4.31
C TRP A 178 23.77 3.61 4.07
N GLY A 179 23.60 3.99 2.80
CA GLY A 179 22.78 5.12 2.43
C GLY A 179 23.38 6.46 2.79
N ASN A 180 22.55 7.44 3.06
CA ASN A 180 22.94 8.82 3.35
C ASN A 180 23.71 9.01 4.68
N GLN A 181 23.77 8.01 5.52
CA GLN A 181 24.47 8.09 6.81
C GLN A 181 25.99 8.11 6.69
N THR A 182 26.53 7.82 5.52
CA THR A 182 27.95 8.01 5.25
C THR A 182 28.34 9.48 5.14
N LEU A 183 27.36 10.36 5.08
CA LEU A 183 27.60 11.80 4.97
C LEU A 183 27.66 12.46 6.35
N PRO A 184 28.65 13.35 6.56
CA PRO A 184 28.69 14.16 7.76
C PRO A 184 27.36 14.91 7.95
N ASN A 185 26.89 14.96 9.19
CA ASN A 185 25.72 15.74 9.58
C ASN A 185 24.36 15.29 9.05
N ARG A 186 24.26 14.05 8.54
CA ARG A 186 22.97 13.53 8.02
C ARG A 186 22.31 14.47 7.00
N GLN A 187 23.11 15.28 6.36
CA GLN A 187 22.61 16.07 5.24
C GLN A 187 22.18 15.11 4.15
N LEU A 188 21.11 15.45 3.51
CA LEU A 188 20.77 14.86 2.22
C LEU A 188 22.05 14.76 1.42
N ILE A 189 22.25 13.65 0.73
CA ILE A 189 23.32 13.54 -0.23
C ILE A 189 23.27 14.83 -1.05
N ASN A 190 24.30 15.66 -0.95
CA ASN A 190 24.32 16.88 -1.75
C ASN A 190 24.69 16.50 -3.17
N PHE A 191 23.68 16.28 -3.98
CA PHE A 191 23.81 15.81 -5.33
C PHE A 191 24.60 16.74 -6.23
N ASN A 192 24.80 17.99 -5.82
CA ASN A 192 25.70 18.91 -6.49
C ASN A 192 27.18 18.55 -6.31
N ASP A 193 27.53 17.70 -5.35
CA ASP A 193 28.90 17.39 -5.00
C ASP A 193 29.45 16.09 -5.62
N LYS A 194 28.86 15.61 -6.69
CA LYS A 194 29.39 14.48 -7.48
C LYS A 194 29.58 13.16 -6.72
N TYR A 195 28.76 12.88 -5.71
CA TYR A 195 28.81 11.58 -5.06
C TYR A 195 28.41 10.48 -6.04
N LYS A 196 29.28 9.52 -6.25
CA LYS A 196 29.00 8.36 -7.10
C LYS A 196 28.53 7.21 -6.25
N LEU A 197 27.25 6.86 -6.34
CA LEU A 197 26.76 5.62 -5.73
C LEU A 197 27.42 4.40 -6.38
N THR A 198 27.72 3.45 -5.55
CA THR A 198 28.26 2.16 -5.95
C THR A 198 27.31 1.06 -5.49
N LYS A 199 27.52 -0.18 -5.92
CA LYS A 199 26.78 -1.33 -5.41
C LYS A 199 26.96 -1.56 -3.90
N ALA A 200 27.94 -0.89 -3.27
CA ALA A 200 28.13 -0.89 -1.84
C ALA A 200 27.19 0.09 -1.11
N ASP A 201 26.58 1.00 -1.80
CA ASP A 201 25.61 1.92 -1.25
C ASP A 201 24.23 1.35 -1.47
N PHE A 202 23.62 0.85 -0.41
CA PHE A 202 22.31 0.21 -0.47
C PHE A 202 21.40 0.77 0.61
N PHE A 203 20.18 1.14 0.25
CA PHE A 203 19.10 1.56 1.14
C PHE A 203 17.77 1.46 0.42
N PHE A 204 16.70 1.39 1.16
CA PHE A 204 15.35 1.50 0.62
C PHE A 204 14.89 2.94 0.75
N GLN A 205 14.26 3.46 -0.30
CA GLN A 205 13.88 4.87 -0.35
C GLN A 205 12.40 5.09 -0.05
N SER A 206 11.55 4.30 -0.70
CA SER A 206 10.12 4.57 -0.73
C SER A 206 9.37 3.27 -0.88
N PHE A 207 8.98 2.68 0.25
CA PHE A 207 8.07 1.57 0.29
C PHE A 207 6.65 2.11 0.36
N CYS A 208 5.87 1.93 -0.67
CA CYS A 208 4.48 2.34 -0.71
C CYS A 208 3.54 1.20 -0.30
N GLY A 209 2.69 0.70 -1.17
CA GLY A 209 1.79 -0.39 -0.85
C GLY A 209 2.49 -1.72 -0.54
N ALA A 210 1.88 -2.53 0.30
CA ALA A 210 2.39 -3.84 0.66
C ALA A 210 1.32 -4.93 0.58
N TRP A 211 1.79 -6.18 0.61
CA TRP A 211 0.93 -7.34 0.70
C TRP A 211 1.56 -8.43 1.58
N TYR A 212 0.78 -8.92 2.54
CA TYR A 212 1.10 -10.14 3.27
C TYR A 212 0.43 -11.33 2.60
N GLU A 213 1.19 -12.33 2.22
CA GLU A 213 0.68 -13.58 1.68
C GLU A 213 1.08 -14.74 2.55
N GLN A 214 0.09 -15.46 3.02
CA GLN A 214 0.28 -16.66 3.80
C GLN A 214 0.70 -17.84 2.91
N ALA A 215 1.54 -18.72 3.44
CA ALA A 215 1.95 -19.94 2.75
C ALA A 215 0.73 -20.79 2.34
N ASN A 216 0.75 -21.29 1.11
CA ASN A 216 -0.29 -22.18 0.57
C ASN A 216 -1.72 -21.59 0.68
N LYS A 217 -1.84 -20.29 0.58
CA LYS A 217 -3.11 -19.55 0.83
C LYS A 217 -4.30 -20.10 0.05
N TYR A 218 -4.08 -20.55 -1.17
CA TYR A 218 -5.15 -21.05 -2.06
C TYR A 218 -5.33 -22.57 -2.05
N GLY A 219 -4.64 -23.27 -1.16
CA GLY A 219 -4.61 -24.71 -1.03
C GLY A 219 -3.20 -25.27 -1.08
N GLN A 220 -3.04 -26.54 -0.72
CA GLN A 220 -1.72 -27.16 -0.60
C GLN A 220 -0.90 -27.06 -1.91
N GLY A 221 0.20 -26.34 -1.85
CA GLY A 221 1.12 -26.09 -2.96
C GLY A 221 0.64 -25.01 -3.94
N ILE A 222 -0.52 -24.38 -3.73
CA ILE A 222 -1.03 -23.28 -4.55
C ILE A 222 -0.79 -21.95 -3.86
N GLY A 223 -0.22 -20.99 -4.57
CA GLY A 223 0.34 -19.76 -4.00
C GLY A 223 1.80 -19.95 -3.61
N PHE A 224 2.31 -19.11 -2.71
CA PHE A 224 3.67 -19.26 -2.18
C PHE A 224 3.78 -20.45 -1.23
N ASN A 225 5.00 -20.96 -1.07
CA ASN A 225 5.29 -22.03 -0.11
C ASN A 225 5.66 -21.49 1.28
N ASP A 226 5.95 -20.22 1.40
CA ASP A 226 6.33 -19.53 2.63
C ASP A 226 5.41 -18.35 2.90
N ASP A 227 5.34 -17.92 4.16
CA ASP A 227 4.72 -16.64 4.53
C ASP A 227 5.64 -15.51 4.08
N ILE A 228 5.12 -14.64 3.23
CA ILE A 228 5.91 -13.59 2.58
C ILE A 228 5.25 -12.23 2.76
N TRP A 229 6.06 -11.24 3.11
CA TRP A 229 5.72 -9.84 2.92
C TRP A 229 6.26 -9.37 1.58
N LEU A 230 5.41 -8.82 0.75
CA LEU A 230 5.73 -8.27 -0.56
C LEU A 230 5.67 -6.76 -0.53
N THR A 231 6.68 -6.13 -1.08
CA THR A 231 6.73 -4.69 -1.29
C THR A 231 7.65 -4.35 -2.46
N ALA A 232 7.66 -3.11 -2.86
CA ALA A 232 8.59 -2.58 -3.84
C ALA A 232 8.91 -1.12 -3.56
N GLU A 233 9.99 -0.62 -4.14
CA GLU A 233 10.30 0.80 -4.13
C GLU A 233 9.55 1.49 -5.28
N GLU A 234 8.83 2.52 -4.96
CA GLU A 234 8.07 3.33 -5.91
C GLU A 234 8.99 4.22 -6.75
N TRP A 235 10.03 4.76 -6.13
CA TRP A 235 10.89 5.77 -6.73
C TRP A 235 12.34 5.29 -6.91
N ASN A 236 12.94 5.64 -8.03
CA ASN A 236 14.38 5.49 -8.19
C ASN A 236 15.13 6.75 -7.76
N ILE A 237 16.40 6.57 -7.44
CA ILE A 237 17.27 7.68 -7.03
C ILE A 237 17.34 8.76 -8.10
N LYS A 238 17.47 8.40 -9.36
CA LYS A 238 17.59 9.37 -10.47
C LYS A 238 16.37 10.26 -10.59
N ARG A 239 15.16 9.70 -10.45
CA ARG A 239 13.93 10.46 -10.52
C ARG A 239 13.75 11.42 -9.35
N MET A 240 14.14 11.00 -8.16
CA MET A 240 14.06 11.84 -6.97
C MET A 240 15.01 13.05 -7.05
N PHE A 241 16.04 12.99 -7.89
CA PHE A 241 17.09 13.96 -7.98
C PHE A 241 17.39 14.38 -9.43
N GLU A 242 16.37 14.82 -10.14
CA GLU A 242 16.37 15.14 -11.58
C GLU A 242 17.49 16.09 -12.04
N ASN A 243 18.10 16.86 -11.17
CA ASN A 243 19.14 17.85 -11.51
C ASN A 243 20.54 17.43 -11.07
N THR A 244 20.77 16.17 -10.78
CA THR A 244 22.05 15.72 -10.27
C THR A 244 22.94 15.13 -11.36
N ASN A 245 24.23 15.42 -11.28
CA ASN A 245 25.26 14.74 -12.07
C ASN A 245 25.45 13.29 -11.62
N TYR A 246 24.36 12.57 -11.37
CA TYR A 246 24.37 11.19 -10.97
C TYR A 246 24.80 10.33 -12.16
N THR A 247 26.01 9.90 -12.14
CA THR A 247 26.49 8.82 -13.03
C THR A 247 26.46 7.53 -12.22
N SER A 248 25.32 7.15 -11.71
CA SER A 248 25.22 5.88 -11.04
C SER A 248 25.24 4.76 -12.07
N ASP A 249 25.84 3.64 -11.70
CA ASP A 249 25.32 2.38 -12.14
C ASP A 249 23.91 2.34 -11.53
N ASP A 250 22.95 2.81 -12.27
CA ASP A 250 21.58 3.15 -11.96
C ASP A 250 20.75 1.98 -11.39
N THR A 251 21.33 1.13 -10.59
CA THR A 251 20.75 -0.11 -10.08
C THR A 251 20.21 0.01 -8.67
N LEU A 252 20.34 1.18 -8.07
CA LEU A 252 19.78 1.47 -6.76
C LEU A 252 18.39 2.06 -6.90
N GLY A 253 17.49 1.62 -6.06
CA GLY A 253 16.07 1.96 -6.13
C GLY A 253 15.30 1.10 -7.11
N LEU A 254 13.98 1.20 -7.05
CA LEU A 254 13.02 0.39 -7.79
C LEU A 254 13.10 -1.12 -7.53
N ALA A 255 13.64 -1.53 -6.40
CA ALA A 255 13.71 -2.94 -6.04
C ALA A 255 12.34 -3.49 -5.66
N SER A 256 11.97 -4.61 -6.26
CA SER A 256 10.88 -5.44 -5.76
C SER A 256 11.41 -6.38 -4.69
N ILE A 257 10.69 -6.54 -3.59
CA ILE A 257 11.19 -7.19 -2.39
C ILE A 257 10.21 -8.24 -1.89
N ALA A 258 10.75 -9.40 -1.54
CA ALA A 258 10.07 -10.46 -0.83
C ALA A 258 10.77 -10.71 0.50
N VAL A 259 10.06 -10.52 1.61
CA VAL A 259 10.61 -10.82 2.94
C VAL A 259 10.16 -12.20 3.35
N ASP A 260 11.13 -13.08 3.56
CA ASP A 260 10.94 -14.36 4.26
C ASP A 260 10.69 -14.05 5.75
N ILE A 261 9.42 -14.10 6.17
CA ILE A 261 9.01 -13.71 7.51
C ILE A 261 9.62 -14.65 8.55
N LYS A 262 9.70 -15.94 8.25
CA LYS A 262 10.25 -16.96 9.15
C LYS A 262 11.74 -16.75 9.41
N ASN A 263 12.50 -16.46 8.36
CA ASN A 263 13.96 -16.29 8.46
C ASN A 263 14.37 -14.81 8.59
N ARG A 264 13.40 -13.89 8.69
CA ARG A 264 13.63 -12.45 8.85
C ARG A 264 14.59 -11.88 7.80
N THR A 265 14.43 -12.31 6.54
CA THR A 265 15.34 -11.96 5.46
C THR A 265 14.59 -11.28 4.32
N ALA A 266 15.03 -10.09 3.96
CA ALA A 266 14.54 -9.35 2.80
C ALA A 266 15.37 -9.71 1.57
N TYR A 267 14.73 -10.26 0.56
CA TYR A 267 15.33 -10.56 -0.74
C TYR A 267 14.85 -9.59 -1.79
N THR A 268 15.76 -8.94 -2.51
CA THR A 268 15.37 -8.30 -3.76
C THR A 268 15.04 -9.36 -4.82
N VAL A 269 14.05 -9.08 -5.65
CA VAL A 269 13.49 -10.02 -6.62
C VAL A 269 13.63 -9.46 -8.04
N PRO A 270 14.82 -9.53 -8.65
CA PRO A 270 15.06 -8.94 -9.97
C PRO A 270 14.18 -9.52 -11.09
N ALA A 271 13.66 -10.74 -10.91
CA ALA A 271 12.76 -11.36 -11.89
C ALA A 271 11.44 -10.59 -12.06
N LEU A 272 11.02 -9.82 -11.05
CA LEU A 272 9.86 -8.93 -11.12
C LEU A 272 10.17 -7.60 -11.83
N GLY A 273 11.43 -7.37 -12.16
CA GLY A 273 11.88 -6.15 -12.78
C GLY A 273 12.20 -5.03 -11.81
N GLN A 274 12.59 -3.89 -12.37
CA GLN A 274 12.89 -2.65 -11.65
C GLN A 274 12.04 -1.54 -12.23
N SER A 275 10.76 -1.57 -11.97
CA SER A 275 9.81 -0.50 -12.24
C SER A 275 9.31 0.04 -10.92
N GLY A 276 9.00 1.31 -10.82
CA GLY A 276 8.45 1.90 -9.61
C GLY A 276 7.09 1.31 -9.28
N TYR A 277 7.07 0.15 -8.65
CA TYR A 277 5.82 -0.49 -8.27
C TYR A 277 5.32 0.07 -6.95
N GLU A 278 4.10 0.51 -6.99
CA GLU A 278 3.35 0.89 -5.80
C GLU A 278 3.04 -0.33 -4.96
N LYS A 279 2.44 -1.33 -5.59
CA LYS A 279 2.04 -2.56 -4.91
C LYS A 279 2.19 -3.76 -5.81
N ILE A 280 2.75 -4.81 -5.26
CA ILE A 280 2.82 -6.11 -5.89
C ILE A 280 2.08 -7.14 -5.03
N MET A 281 1.21 -7.93 -5.65
CA MET A 281 0.42 -8.90 -4.90
C MET A 281 0.07 -10.13 -5.75
N PRO A 282 0.01 -11.34 -5.16
CA PRO A 282 -0.38 -12.54 -5.89
C PRO A 282 -1.89 -12.62 -6.07
N ILE A 283 -2.29 -13.36 -7.10
CA ILE A 283 -3.65 -13.87 -7.27
C ILE A 283 -3.61 -15.39 -7.38
N ASN A 284 -4.73 -16.05 -7.11
CA ASN A 284 -4.79 -17.51 -7.20
C ASN A 284 -4.48 -17.99 -8.62
N SER A 285 -3.34 -18.63 -8.81
CA SER A 285 -3.00 -19.26 -10.11
C SER A 285 -3.82 -20.50 -10.41
N LYS A 286 -4.45 -21.11 -9.40
CA LYS A 286 -5.07 -22.46 -9.44
C LYS A 286 -4.11 -23.55 -9.92
N HIS A 287 -2.81 -23.30 -9.84
CA HIS A 287 -1.78 -24.21 -10.31
C HIS A 287 -0.60 -24.30 -9.33
N LYS A 288 -0.15 -25.55 -9.03
CA LYS A 288 0.92 -25.77 -8.04
C LYS A 288 2.30 -25.29 -8.47
N ASP A 289 2.57 -25.32 -9.79
CA ASP A 289 3.90 -25.00 -10.31
C ASP A 289 4.08 -23.53 -10.68
N PHE A 290 3.01 -22.73 -10.61
CA PHE A 290 3.06 -21.34 -11.03
C PHE A 290 2.49 -20.40 -9.97
N VAL A 291 3.05 -19.20 -9.93
CA VAL A 291 2.49 -18.04 -9.25
C VAL A 291 2.15 -16.98 -10.28
N VAL A 292 1.09 -16.24 -10.02
CA VAL A 292 0.69 -15.07 -10.80
C VAL A 292 0.65 -13.88 -9.86
N MET A 293 1.28 -12.78 -10.25
CA MET A 293 1.31 -11.55 -9.45
C MET A 293 0.85 -10.36 -10.29
N VAL A 294 0.10 -9.49 -9.70
CA VAL A 294 -0.20 -8.16 -10.24
C VAL A 294 0.96 -7.25 -9.88
N LEU A 295 1.43 -6.48 -10.85
CA LEU A 295 2.49 -5.49 -10.70
C LEU A 295 1.91 -4.10 -11.02
N ALA A 296 1.46 -3.40 -9.99
CA ALA A 296 0.90 -2.06 -10.14
C ALA A 296 1.92 -0.99 -9.72
N GLY A 297 1.89 0.15 -10.37
CA GLY A 297 2.77 1.27 -10.08
C GLY A 297 3.24 2.01 -11.32
N TYR A 298 4.20 2.89 -11.13
CA TYR A 298 4.80 3.66 -12.21
C TYR A 298 5.60 2.78 -13.16
N ASN A 299 5.78 3.31 -14.35
CA ASN A 299 7.04 3.10 -15.04
C ASN A 299 8.03 4.20 -14.64
N HIS A 300 9.28 3.89 -14.78
CA HIS A 300 10.33 4.86 -14.55
C HIS A 300 10.04 6.14 -15.36
N GLY A 301 9.64 7.16 -14.69
CA GLY A 301 9.33 8.41 -15.33
C GLY A 301 7.84 8.63 -15.56
N VAL A 302 7.07 8.90 -16.09
CA VAL A 302 5.67 9.20 -16.44
C VAL A 302 5.28 8.65 -17.81
N GLU A 303 5.99 7.65 -18.26
CA GLU A 303 5.73 7.06 -19.59
C GLU A 303 4.51 6.14 -19.51
N PRO A 304 3.57 6.24 -20.45
CA PRO A 304 2.44 5.31 -20.53
C PRO A 304 2.91 3.87 -20.68
N ALA A 305 2.26 2.94 -20.02
CA ALA A 305 2.57 1.52 -20.08
C ALA A 305 1.33 0.65 -20.02
N PRO A 306 1.41 -0.59 -20.49
CA PRO A 306 0.36 -1.55 -20.25
C PRO A 306 0.31 -1.96 -18.77
N LEU A 307 -0.88 -2.32 -18.29
CA LEU A 307 -1.00 -3.02 -17.03
C LEU A 307 -0.22 -4.32 -17.09
N LYS A 308 0.39 -4.70 -15.97
CA LYS A 308 1.36 -5.79 -15.93
C LYS A 308 0.95 -6.88 -14.95
N ILE A 309 1.23 -8.12 -15.34
CA ILE A 309 1.25 -9.27 -14.43
C ILE A 309 2.61 -9.98 -14.58
N TYR A 310 3.00 -10.66 -13.52
CA TYR A 310 4.14 -11.57 -13.55
C TYR A 310 3.64 -13.01 -13.47
N VAL A 311 4.22 -13.89 -14.26
CA VAL A 311 4.02 -15.33 -14.13
C VAL A 311 5.36 -15.97 -13.82
N GLY A 312 5.46 -16.57 -12.64
CA GLY A 312 6.64 -17.24 -12.16
C GLY A 312 6.46 -18.74 -12.06
N LYS A 313 7.53 -19.50 -12.33
CA LYS A 313 7.55 -20.94 -12.21
C LYS A 313 8.30 -21.37 -10.97
N LYS A 314 7.69 -22.25 -10.17
CA LYS A 314 8.24 -22.73 -8.91
C LYS A 314 9.23 -23.86 -9.14
N ASN A 315 10.16 -24.02 -8.19
CA ASN A 315 11.12 -25.12 -8.10
C ASN A 315 12.09 -25.24 -9.29
N VAL A 316 12.37 -24.12 -9.95
CA VAL A 316 13.34 -24.03 -11.05
C VAL A 316 14.42 -22.99 -10.77
N GLY A 317 15.59 -23.17 -11.38
CA GLY A 317 16.67 -22.20 -11.36
C GLY A 317 16.43 -21.03 -12.32
N ILE A 318 17.32 -20.06 -12.31
CA ILE A 318 17.25 -18.81 -13.09
C ILE A 318 16.98 -19.04 -14.60
N ASN A 319 17.46 -20.16 -15.13
CA ASN A 319 17.27 -20.52 -16.53
C ASN A 319 16.02 -21.36 -16.82
N GLY A 320 15.13 -21.53 -15.85
CA GLY A 320 13.92 -22.36 -15.96
C GLY A 320 14.15 -23.86 -15.86
N LYS A 321 15.40 -24.30 -15.66
CA LYS A 321 15.75 -25.71 -15.45
C LYS A 321 15.76 -26.06 -13.97
N THR A 322 15.89 -27.32 -13.65
CA THR A 322 16.01 -27.80 -12.26
C THR A 322 17.02 -26.99 -11.47
N LEU A 323 16.64 -26.57 -10.27
CA LEU A 323 17.54 -25.88 -9.36
C LEU A 323 18.69 -26.80 -8.98
N ALA A 324 19.92 -26.27 -8.94
CA ALA A 324 21.08 -27.07 -8.56
C ALA A 324 21.00 -27.49 -7.07
N ASP A 325 21.49 -28.69 -6.76
CA ASP A 325 21.47 -29.21 -5.37
C ASP A 325 22.25 -28.33 -4.39
N ASN A 326 23.31 -27.66 -4.87
CA ASN A 326 24.14 -26.73 -4.10
C ASN A 326 23.68 -25.27 -4.20
N ALA A 327 22.45 -25.02 -4.63
CA ALA A 327 21.90 -23.65 -4.68
C ALA A 327 21.95 -22.97 -3.31
N THR A 328 22.11 -21.66 -3.32
CA THR A 328 22.10 -20.86 -2.10
C THR A 328 20.72 -20.86 -1.45
N GLU A 329 20.64 -20.55 -0.15
CA GLU A 329 19.32 -20.43 0.53
C GLU A 329 18.46 -19.35 -0.09
N ARG A 330 19.06 -18.25 -0.57
CA ARG A 330 18.39 -17.24 -1.38
C ARG A 330 17.71 -17.84 -2.61
N ASP A 331 18.45 -18.58 -3.43
CA ASP A 331 17.93 -19.15 -4.66
C ASP A 331 16.88 -20.24 -4.38
N LYS A 332 17.08 -21.00 -3.31
CA LYS A 332 16.08 -21.98 -2.85
C LYS A 332 14.76 -21.31 -2.44
N PHE A 333 14.84 -20.22 -1.66
CA PHE A 333 13.65 -19.46 -1.24
C PHE A 333 12.92 -18.87 -2.45
N LEU A 334 13.62 -18.13 -3.31
CA LEU A 334 13.03 -17.52 -4.48
C LEU A 334 12.47 -18.56 -5.46
N SER A 335 13.18 -19.67 -5.66
CA SER A 335 12.76 -20.75 -6.57
C SER A 335 11.47 -21.43 -6.12
N ARG A 336 11.39 -21.87 -4.85
CA ARG A 336 10.19 -22.56 -4.36
C ARG A 336 8.94 -21.66 -4.31
N ASN A 337 9.14 -20.34 -4.32
CA ASN A 337 8.07 -19.37 -4.36
C ASN A 337 7.78 -18.81 -5.77
N GLY A 338 8.48 -19.31 -6.81
CA GLY A 338 8.27 -18.83 -8.18
C GLY A 338 8.80 -17.43 -8.45
N LEU A 339 9.71 -16.93 -7.62
CA LEU A 339 10.28 -15.58 -7.68
C LEU A 339 11.69 -15.55 -8.29
N LEU A 340 12.25 -16.71 -8.65
CA LEU A 340 13.58 -16.80 -9.24
C LEU A 340 13.54 -16.82 -10.77
N TYR A 341 12.50 -17.41 -11.37
CA TYR A 341 12.31 -17.51 -12.81
C TYR A 341 10.86 -17.23 -13.20
N GLY A 342 10.68 -16.31 -14.12
CA GLY A 342 9.37 -15.92 -14.63
C GLY A 342 9.47 -14.86 -15.71
N LYS A 343 8.33 -14.36 -16.12
CA LYS A 343 8.22 -13.27 -17.11
C LYS A 343 7.17 -12.26 -16.69
N ILE A 344 7.39 -11.04 -17.12
CA ILE A 344 6.40 -9.95 -17.02
C ILE A 344 5.60 -9.94 -18.32
N TYR A 345 4.30 -9.84 -18.19
CA TYR A 345 3.33 -9.80 -19.27
C TYR A 345 2.59 -8.47 -19.23
N GLY A 346 2.50 -7.82 -20.38
CA GLY A 346 1.72 -6.58 -20.56
C GLY A 346 0.35 -6.87 -21.16
N MET A 347 -0.66 -6.12 -20.75
CA MET A 347 -2.01 -6.18 -21.30
C MET A 347 -2.01 -5.71 -22.75
N ALA A 348 -2.61 -6.49 -23.65
CA ALA A 348 -2.73 -6.16 -25.07
C ALA A 348 -4.15 -6.43 -25.58
N LEU A 349 -4.60 -5.59 -26.50
CA LEU A 349 -5.89 -5.67 -27.16
C LEU A 349 -5.73 -6.09 -28.61
N ALA A 350 -6.69 -6.87 -29.12
CA ALA A 350 -6.73 -7.20 -30.55
C ALA A 350 -6.92 -5.92 -31.38
N ASN A 351 -6.18 -5.82 -32.49
CA ASN A 351 -6.16 -4.58 -33.30
C ASN A 351 -7.55 -4.19 -33.84
N GLU A 352 -8.40 -5.16 -34.12
CA GLU A 352 -9.78 -4.93 -34.58
C GLU A 352 -10.74 -4.43 -33.49
N ASP A 353 -10.35 -4.50 -32.21
CA ASP A 353 -11.24 -4.17 -31.09
C ASP A 353 -11.06 -2.74 -30.56
N PHE A 354 -10.01 -2.02 -30.97
CA PHE A 354 -9.75 -0.66 -30.49
C PHE A 354 -10.93 0.29 -30.72
N ALA A 355 -11.56 0.24 -31.89
CA ALA A 355 -12.71 1.07 -32.20
C ALA A 355 -13.90 0.82 -31.26
N LYS A 356 -14.07 -0.39 -30.71
CA LYS A 356 -15.11 -0.72 -29.71
C LYS A 356 -14.92 0.01 -28.39
N LEU A 357 -13.69 0.39 -28.08
CA LEU A 357 -13.35 1.17 -26.90
C LEU A 357 -13.51 2.68 -27.11
N GLY A 358 -13.95 3.11 -28.29
CA GLY A 358 -14.00 4.52 -28.65
C GLY A 358 -12.62 5.11 -28.99
N ILE A 359 -11.66 4.25 -29.34
CA ILE A 359 -10.30 4.65 -29.72
C ILE A 359 -10.15 4.51 -31.23
N ASP A 360 -10.14 5.62 -31.95
CA ASP A 360 -10.13 5.63 -33.40
C ASP A 360 -8.78 5.23 -34.02
N LYS A 361 -7.71 5.42 -33.29
CA LYS A 361 -6.34 5.19 -33.76
C LYS A 361 -5.46 4.52 -32.71
N ILE A 362 -4.76 3.48 -33.10
CA ILE A 362 -3.71 2.88 -32.27
C ILE A 362 -2.51 3.83 -32.24
N ASP A 363 -2.25 4.41 -31.10
CA ASP A 363 -1.12 5.29 -30.86
C ASP A 363 -0.42 4.88 -29.56
N LEU A 364 0.76 4.27 -29.69
CA LEU A 364 1.52 3.78 -28.54
C LEU A 364 2.08 4.91 -27.66
N SER A 365 2.07 6.14 -28.13
CA SER A 365 2.40 7.33 -27.32
C SER A 365 1.20 7.86 -26.54
N ALA A 366 -0.02 7.39 -26.86
CA ALA A 366 -1.24 7.81 -26.21
C ALA A 366 -1.62 6.88 -25.05
N LYS A 367 -2.28 7.42 -24.05
CA LYS A 367 -2.84 6.68 -22.92
C LYS A 367 -4.20 6.09 -23.31
N MET A 368 -4.19 5.04 -24.10
CA MET A 368 -5.41 4.47 -24.72
C MET A 368 -6.43 3.97 -23.69
N LEU A 369 -5.96 3.37 -22.58
CA LEU A 369 -6.86 2.90 -21.53
C LEU A 369 -7.49 4.07 -20.78
N ASP A 370 -6.76 5.17 -20.63
CA ASP A 370 -7.28 6.39 -20.01
C ASP A 370 -8.38 7.02 -20.89
N GLU A 371 -8.19 7.06 -22.21
CA GLU A 371 -9.20 7.51 -23.16
C GLU A 371 -10.47 6.65 -23.08
N TYR A 372 -10.32 5.34 -22.98
CA TYR A 372 -11.43 4.42 -22.75
C TYR A 372 -12.18 4.74 -21.46
N LEU A 373 -11.50 4.99 -20.36
CA LEU A 373 -12.12 5.29 -19.07
C LEU A 373 -12.82 6.65 -19.05
N LYS A 374 -12.30 7.63 -19.79
CA LYS A 374 -12.90 8.95 -19.93
C LYS A 374 -14.14 8.99 -20.82
N ASN A 375 -14.32 7.99 -21.67
CA ASN A 375 -15.44 7.93 -22.59
C ASN A 375 -16.64 7.23 -21.94
N PRO A 376 -17.73 7.95 -21.61
CA PRO A 376 -18.95 7.36 -21.02
C PRO A 376 -19.66 6.38 -21.96
N ASP A 377 -19.51 6.55 -23.27
CA ASP A 377 -20.17 5.75 -24.30
C ASP A 377 -19.38 4.48 -24.68
N SER A 378 -18.17 4.30 -24.14
CA SER A 378 -17.38 3.10 -24.41
C SER A 378 -18.03 1.85 -23.81
N ILE A 379 -17.78 0.69 -24.43
CA ILE A 379 -18.28 -0.59 -23.93
C ILE A 379 -17.79 -0.87 -22.51
N ASN A 380 -18.62 -1.55 -21.72
CA ASN A 380 -18.29 -1.79 -20.32
C ASN A 380 -17.33 -2.96 -20.12
N ASN A 381 -17.30 -3.93 -21.03
CA ASN A 381 -16.46 -5.12 -20.93
C ASN A 381 -15.81 -5.45 -22.28
N PHE A 382 -14.57 -5.92 -22.22
CA PHE A 382 -13.83 -6.39 -23.39
C PHE A 382 -12.79 -7.44 -23.01
N ASP A 383 -12.39 -8.26 -24.00
CA ASP A 383 -11.40 -9.29 -23.83
C ASP A 383 -10.00 -8.76 -24.18
N VAL A 384 -9.01 -9.19 -23.41
CA VAL A 384 -7.59 -8.86 -23.60
C VAL A 384 -6.73 -10.10 -23.47
N ARG A 385 -5.46 -9.97 -23.85
CA ARG A 385 -4.41 -10.94 -23.54
C ARG A 385 -3.21 -10.23 -22.94
N PHE A 386 -2.66 -10.82 -21.91
CA PHE A 386 -1.35 -10.42 -21.43
C PHE A 386 -0.28 -11.19 -22.19
N TYR A 387 0.59 -10.49 -22.88
CA TYR A 387 1.71 -11.05 -23.62
C TYR A 387 3.03 -10.77 -22.93
N PRO A 388 4.02 -11.69 -22.99
CA PRO A 388 5.33 -11.48 -22.39
C PRO A 388 5.98 -10.24 -23.01
N THR A 389 6.56 -9.42 -22.15
CA THR A 389 7.41 -8.28 -22.54
C THR A 389 8.82 -8.78 -22.90
N SER A 390 9.66 -7.91 -23.43
CA SER A 390 11.06 -8.26 -23.73
C SER A 390 11.93 -8.44 -22.49
N TYR A 391 11.46 -7.96 -21.33
CA TYR A 391 12.24 -8.07 -20.10
C TYR A 391 12.42 -9.52 -19.66
N GLN A 392 13.67 -9.87 -19.40
CA GLN A 392 14.02 -11.13 -18.76
C GLN A 392 15.29 -10.97 -17.93
N TRP A 393 15.18 -11.15 -16.64
CA TRP A 393 16.34 -11.22 -15.79
C TRP A 393 17.20 -12.45 -16.12
N LYS A 394 18.53 -12.24 -16.24
CA LYS A 394 19.46 -13.28 -16.71
C LYS A 394 20.37 -13.84 -15.62
N GLY A 395 20.21 -13.36 -14.39
CA GLY A 395 20.96 -13.86 -13.22
C GLY A 395 21.74 -12.77 -12.47
N TRP A 396 22.25 -13.14 -11.32
CA TRP A 396 22.87 -12.24 -10.33
C TRP A 396 24.12 -11.48 -10.82
N ASN A 397 24.77 -11.97 -11.85
CA ASN A 397 25.93 -11.29 -12.45
C ASN A 397 25.56 -10.28 -13.54
N THR A 398 24.30 -10.20 -13.87
CA THR A 398 23.81 -9.23 -14.84
C THR A 398 23.10 -8.12 -14.08
N THR A 399 23.71 -6.97 -14.03
CA THR A 399 23.08 -5.77 -13.54
C THR A 399 21.98 -5.38 -14.52
N PRO A 400 20.69 -5.38 -14.14
CA PRO A 400 19.72 -4.66 -14.95
C PRO A 400 20.10 -3.19 -14.87
N ALA A 401 20.54 -2.59 -15.96
CA ALA A 401 20.73 -1.16 -15.99
C ALA A 401 19.37 -0.49 -15.86
N VAL A 402 19.28 0.64 -15.15
CA VAL A 402 18.00 1.38 -15.01
C VAL A 402 17.43 1.80 -16.37
N LYS A 403 18.27 2.08 -17.34
CA LYS A 403 17.81 2.25 -18.73
C LYS A 403 17.16 0.99 -19.30
N ASP A 404 17.39 -0.19 -18.70
CA ASP A 404 16.71 -1.42 -19.08
C ASP A 404 15.33 -1.51 -18.41
N THR A 405 15.01 -0.63 -17.48
CA THR A 405 13.62 -0.42 -17.05
C THR A 405 12.79 0.23 -18.18
N GLU A 406 13.40 0.95 -19.07
CA GLU A 406 12.79 1.36 -20.33
C GLU A 406 12.35 0.17 -21.18
N VAL A 407 12.92 -0.98 -20.95
CA VAL A 407 12.52 -2.26 -21.57
C VAL A 407 11.13 -2.69 -21.11
N PHE A 408 10.69 -2.21 -19.95
CA PHE A 408 9.26 -2.34 -19.59
C PHE A 408 8.37 -1.59 -20.53
N LEU A 409 8.93 -0.65 -21.22
CA LEU A 409 8.20 0.16 -22.15
C LEU A 409 7.86 -0.59 -23.42
N TRP A 410 8.20 -1.90 -23.57
CA TRP A 410 7.57 -2.48 -24.75
C TRP A 410 7.40 -1.42 -25.87
N GLY A 411 7.97 -0.20 -25.73
CA GLY A 411 7.88 0.96 -26.63
C GLY A 411 8.51 0.77 -27.98
N ASN A 412 9.06 -0.40 -28.24
CA ASN A 412 9.49 -0.76 -29.58
C ASN A 412 8.30 -1.43 -30.31
N GLN A 413 7.71 -0.71 -31.26
CA GLN A 413 6.59 -1.21 -32.07
C GLN A 413 6.88 -2.55 -32.74
N SER A 414 8.14 -2.88 -33.01
CA SER A 414 8.55 -4.16 -33.59
C SER A 414 8.33 -5.35 -32.65
N GLU A 415 8.13 -5.11 -31.36
CA GLU A 415 7.91 -6.15 -30.35
C GLU A 415 6.44 -6.40 -30.02
N GLN A 416 5.52 -5.70 -30.69
CA GLN A 416 4.10 -5.92 -30.50
C GLN A 416 3.71 -7.36 -30.90
N PRO A 417 2.81 -8.02 -30.15
CA PRO A 417 2.33 -9.35 -30.50
C PRO A 417 1.56 -9.32 -31.82
N LYS A 418 1.73 -10.34 -32.65
CA LYS A 418 1.05 -10.40 -33.95
C LYS A 418 -0.47 -10.29 -33.80
N GLY A 419 -1.07 -9.27 -34.41
CA GLY A 419 -2.50 -9.00 -34.38
C GLY A 419 -3.01 -8.37 -33.08
N TYR A 420 -2.12 -8.00 -32.18
CA TYR A 420 -2.42 -7.33 -30.92
C TYR A 420 -1.51 -6.12 -30.73
N THR A 421 -1.99 -5.17 -29.98
CA THR A 421 -1.18 -4.02 -29.55
C THR A 421 -1.29 -3.88 -28.05
N PHE A 422 -0.19 -3.61 -27.36
CA PHE A 422 -0.21 -3.33 -25.93
C PHE A 422 -1.13 -2.15 -25.65
N LEU A 423 -2.08 -2.37 -24.74
CA LEU A 423 -3.07 -1.37 -24.34
C LEU A 423 -2.47 -0.51 -23.23
N VAL A 424 -1.93 0.61 -23.61
CA VAL A 424 -1.29 1.53 -22.69
C VAL A 424 -2.31 2.33 -21.89
N GLY A 425 -2.00 2.57 -20.64
CA GLY A 425 -2.84 3.29 -19.72
C GLY A 425 -2.07 4.32 -18.93
N ASP A 426 -2.61 4.61 -17.79
CA ASP A 426 -2.11 5.59 -16.85
C ASP A 426 -0.62 5.38 -16.52
N SER A 427 0.10 6.46 -16.38
CA SER A 427 1.49 6.44 -15.93
C SER A 427 1.60 6.07 -14.43
N LYS A 428 0.54 6.27 -13.65
CA LYS A 428 0.44 5.91 -12.25
C LYS A 428 -0.78 5.03 -12.01
N THR A 429 -0.54 3.77 -11.66
CA THR A 429 -1.53 2.84 -11.12
C THR A 429 -1.05 2.41 -9.75
N GLU A 430 -1.82 2.62 -8.72
CA GLU A 430 -1.34 2.36 -7.36
C GLU A 430 -1.79 0.99 -6.87
N HIS A 431 -2.77 0.93 -6.00
CA HIS A 431 -3.08 -0.35 -5.38
C HIS A 431 -4.04 -1.21 -6.21
N PRO A 432 -3.72 -2.48 -6.48
CA PRO A 432 -4.71 -3.48 -6.84
C PRO A 432 -5.35 -4.08 -5.59
N ALA A 433 -6.56 -4.65 -5.76
CA ALA A 433 -7.25 -5.40 -4.73
C ALA A 433 -7.76 -6.73 -5.30
N VAL A 434 -7.28 -7.84 -4.73
CA VAL A 434 -7.66 -9.20 -5.16
C VAL A 434 -9.04 -9.56 -4.61
N ASP A 435 -9.83 -10.27 -5.42
CA ASP A 435 -11.09 -10.85 -4.98
C ASP A 435 -10.87 -11.79 -3.79
N PRO A 436 -11.52 -11.55 -2.65
CA PRO A 436 -11.43 -12.41 -1.49
C PRO A 436 -12.06 -13.79 -1.68
N ASP A 437 -12.86 -13.99 -2.72
CA ASP A 437 -13.31 -15.32 -3.14
C ASP A 437 -12.27 -15.97 -4.06
N PHE A 438 -11.42 -16.80 -3.48
CA PHE A 438 -10.32 -17.45 -4.19
C PHE A 438 -10.73 -18.45 -5.28
N ASN A 439 -12.01 -18.71 -5.44
CA ASN A 439 -12.51 -19.44 -6.63
C ASN A 439 -12.41 -18.58 -7.90
N ASN A 440 -12.31 -17.28 -7.74
CA ASN A 440 -12.14 -16.33 -8.83
C ASN A 440 -10.66 -15.99 -9.03
N GLN A 441 -10.27 -15.73 -10.27
CA GLN A 441 -8.92 -15.27 -10.63
C GLN A 441 -9.00 -13.84 -11.12
N ARG A 442 -9.40 -12.93 -10.24
CA ARG A 442 -9.70 -11.54 -10.61
C ARG A 442 -9.27 -10.55 -9.55
N TYR A 443 -9.10 -9.32 -9.98
CA TYR A 443 -8.73 -8.20 -9.13
C TYR A 443 -9.30 -6.90 -9.66
N LEU A 444 -9.39 -5.92 -8.79
CA LEU A 444 -9.69 -4.53 -9.13
C LEU A 444 -8.38 -3.76 -9.19
N GLN A 445 -8.27 -2.82 -10.14
CA GLN A 445 -7.12 -1.95 -10.32
C GLN A 445 -7.58 -0.51 -10.44
N ASN A 446 -7.01 0.37 -9.62
CA ASN A 446 -7.19 1.80 -9.78
C ASN A 446 -6.35 2.36 -10.93
N MET A 447 -6.84 3.47 -11.46
CA MET A 447 -6.15 4.30 -12.44
C MET A 447 -5.98 5.67 -11.78
N THR A 448 -4.94 5.79 -10.99
CA THR A 448 -4.77 6.88 -10.02
C THR A 448 -4.72 8.25 -10.69
N GLN A 449 -3.89 8.39 -11.70
CA GLN A 449 -3.71 9.69 -12.34
C GLN A 449 -4.98 10.20 -13.04
N GLU A 450 -5.78 9.31 -13.59
CA GLU A 450 -7.00 9.66 -14.34
C GLU A 450 -8.26 9.61 -13.48
N GLY A 451 -8.22 8.85 -12.38
CA GLY A 451 -9.35 8.67 -11.49
C GLY A 451 -10.37 7.68 -12.06
N GLY A 452 -10.11 6.40 -11.92
CA GLY A 452 -11.02 5.35 -12.39
C GLY A 452 -10.71 4.00 -11.77
N LEU A 453 -11.59 3.04 -12.00
CA LEU A 453 -11.45 1.69 -11.48
C LEU A 453 -11.86 0.67 -12.54
N ILE A 454 -11.01 -0.30 -12.76
CA ILE A 454 -11.29 -1.44 -13.65
C ILE A 454 -11.19 -2.75 -12.90
N GLY A 455 -12.00 -3.72 -13.30
CA GLY A 455 -11.89 -5.11 -12.89
C GLY A 455 -11.20 -5.92 -13.97
N ILE A 456 -10.32 -6.82 -13.58
CA ILE A 456 -9.61 -7.72 -14.49
C ILE A 456 -9.80 -9.16 -13.99
N GLU A 457 -10.29 -10.02 -14.88
CA GLU A 457 -10.50 -11.43 -14.60
C GLU A 457 -9.68 -12.30 -15.57
N LEU A 458 -8.81 -13.15 -15.05
CA LEU A 458 -8.08 -14.15 -15.85
C LEU A 458 -9.05 -15.27 -16.24
N THR A 459 -9.22 -15.50 -17.54
CA THR A 459 -10.31 -16.36 -18.01
C THR A 459 -9.88 -17.79 -18.35
N ASN A 460 -8.61 -18.04 -18.60
CA ASN A 460 -8.20 -19.32 -19.14
C ASN A 460 -6.77 -19.77 -18.74
N PHE A 461 -6.23 -19.22 -17.67
CA PHE A 461 -4.83 -19.40 -17.27
C PHE A 461 -4.38 -20.86 -17.18
N VAL A 462 -5.15 -21.71 -16.48
CA VAL A 462 -4.79 -23.14 -16.30
C VAL A 462 -4.74 -23.88 -17.63
N ASN A 463 -5.71 -23.65 -18.52
CA ASN A 463 -5.74 -24.31 -19.83
C ASN A 463 -4.61 -23.81 -20.75
N GLU A 464 -4.25 -22.55 -20.65
CA GLU A 464 -3.15 -21.97 -21.43
C GLU A 464 -1.80 -22.54 -21.01
N ILE A 465 -1.57 -22.73 -19.71
CA ILE A 465 -0.40 -23.43 -19.20
C ILE A 465 -0.38 -24.89 -19.70
N GLN A 466 -1.47 -25.62 -19.57
CA GLN A 466 -1.55 -27.03 -20.00
C GLN A 466 -1.25 -27.20 -21.49
N LYS A 467 -1.76 -26.31 -22.34
CA LYS A 467 -1.46 -26.33 -23.79
C LYS A 467 0.01 -26.06 -24.08
N THR A 468 0.66 -25.26 -23.25
CA THR A 468 2.07 -24.93 -23.41
C THR A 468 2.98 -26.09 -23.01
N PHE A 469 2.56 -26.92 -22.06
CA PHE A 469 3.33 -28.04 -21.51
C PHE A 469 3.70 -29.12 -22.55
N TRP A 470 2.88 -29.29 -23.56
CA TRP A 470 3.16 -30.26 -24.67
C TRP A 470 4.16 -29.75 -25.70
N GLY A 471 4.58 -28.48 -25.59
CA GLY A 471 5.36 -27.78 -26.60
C GLY A 471 6.69 -27.18 -26.13
N SER A 472 7.30 -27.61 -25.04
CA SER A 472 8.61 -27.12 -24.55
C SER A 472 8.67 -25.70 -23.99
N ALA A 473 7.59 -24.96 -23.92
CA ALA A 473 7.63 -23.64 -23.30
C ALA A 473 7.36 -23.73 -21.79
N ASP A 474 8.26 -23.19 -20.98
CA ASP A 474 8.17 -23.23 -19.52
C ASP A 474 7.11 -22.28 -18.95
N LEU A 475 6.69 -21.29 -19.72
CA LEU A 475 5.75 -20.25 -19.33
C LEU A 475 4.67 -20.06 -20.41
N PRO A 476 3.46 -19.58 -20.08
CA PRO A 476 2.41 -19.42 -21.07
C PRO A 476 2.81 -18.43 -22.17
N LYS A 477 2.33 -18.66 -23.39
CA LYS A 477 2.55 -17.74 -24.51
C LYS A 477 1.82 -16.41 -24.33
N TYR A 478 0.69 -16.46 -23.66
CA TYR A 478 -0.13 -15.32 -23.25
C TYR A 478 -1.06 -15.78 -22.12
N VAL A 479 -1.68 -14.83 -21.46
CA VAL A 479 -2.73 -15.07 -20.45
C VAL A 479 -3.96 -14.31 -20.86
N SER A 480 -5.07 -15.01 -21.10
CA SER A 480 -6.34 -14.39 -21.47
C SER A 480 -7.03 -13.78 -20.25
N ALA A 481 -7.61 -12.60 -20.45
CA ALA A 481 -8.37 -11.91 -19.42
C ALA A 481 -9.54 -11.12 -20.00
N LYS A 482 -10.48 -10.77 -19.13
CA LYS A 482 -11.59 -9.86 -19.40
C LYS A 482 -11.42 -8.61 -18.54
N VAL A 483 -11.63 -7.45 -19.14
CA VAL A 483 -11.64 -6.15 -18.45
C VAL A 483 -13.09 -5.70 -18.28
N THR A 484 -13.39 -5.13 -17.12
CA THR A 484 -14.68 -4.52 -16.79
C THR A 484 -14.46 -3.08 -16.29
N LYS A 485 -15.12 -2.09 -16.86
CA LYS A 485 -15.13 -0.73 -16.33
C LYS A 485 -16.05 -0.66 -15.11
N VAL A 486 -15.49 -0.45 -13.94
CA VAL A 486 -16.22 -0.39 -12.66
C VAL A 486 -16.63 1.04 -12.32
N VAL A 487 -15.66 1.96 -12.41
CA VAL A 487 -15.87 3.40 -12.28
C VAL A 487 -15.12 4.09 -13.42
N GLY A 488 -15.81 4.91 -14.19
CA GLY A 488 -15.19 5.72 -15.25
C GLY A 488 -14.45 6.93 -14.69
N ALA A 489 -13.53 7.47 -15.48
CA ALA A 489 -12.74 8.65 -15.15
C ALA A 489 -13.40 9.97 -15.63
N TYR A 490 -14.72 10.02 -15.71
CA TYR A 490 -15.48 11.18 -16.15
C TYR A 490 -16.33 11.77 -15.01
N ASP A 491 -16.64 13.04 -15.08
CA ASP A 491 -17.37 13.75 -14.05
C ASP A 491 -18.76 13.16 -13.79
N GLY A 492 -19.16 13.13 -12.51
CA GLY A 492 -20.48 12.65 -12.09
C GLY A 492 -20.65 11.13 -12.13
N SER A 493 -19.56 10.37 -12.38
CA SER A 493 -19.63 8.91 -12.43
C SER A 493 -19.78 8.25 -11.06
N LEU A 494 -19.42 8.94 -9.99
CA LEU A 494 -19.49 8.46 -8.62
C LEU A 494 -20.26 9.44 -7.75
N LYS A 495 -21.20 8.92 -6.96
CA LYS A 495 -21.94 9.68 -5.94
C LYS A 495 -21.53 9.15 -4.58
N LEU A 496 -20.88 9.98 -3.78
CA LEU A 496 -20.55 9.63 -2.40
C LEU A 496 -21.68 10.05 -1.48
N VAL A 497 -22.30 9.07 -0.86
CA VAL A 497 -23.38 9.28 0.10
C VAL A 497 -22.78 9.80 1.40
N THR A 498 -23.29 10.92 1.89
CA THR A 498 -22.99 11.51 3.19
C THR A 498 -24.28 11.78 3.96
N ALA A 499 -24.22 11.91 5.25
CA ALA A 499 -25.39 12.29 6.06
C ALA A 499 -25.78 13.76 5.88
N ASN A 500 -24.84 14.60 5.49
CA ASN A 500 -25.06 16.05 5.38
C ASN A 500 -25.10 16.51 3.93
N LYS A 501 -26.29 16.85 3.47
CA LYS A 501 -26.55 17.33 2.10
C LYS A 501 -25.92 18.69 1.77
N GLY A 502 -25.36 19.38 2.75
CA GLY A 502 -24.76 20.73 2.59
C GLY A 502 -23.24 20.72 2.65
N LEU A 503 -22.61 19.58 2.69
CA LEU A 503 -21.17 19.48 2.79
C LEU A 503 -20.52 20.01 1.50
N LYS A 504 -19.96 21.21 1.58
CA LYS A 504 -19.25 21.82 0.45
C LYS A 504 -17.77 21.58 0.59
N HIS A 505 -17.25 20.68 -0.19
CA HIS A 505 -15.80 20.53 -0.36
C HIS A 505 -15.42 21.04 -1.74
N SER A 506 -14.80 22.18 -1.78
CA SER A 506 -14.21 22.74 -3.00
C SER A 506 -12.72 22.49 -3.00
N GLY A 507 -12.28 21.45 -3.65
CA GLY A 507 -10.87 21.17 -3.76
C GLY A 507 -10.35 21.43 -5.16
N GLY A 508 -9.83 22.62 -5.45
CA GLY A 508 -9.08 22.90 -6.66
C GLY A 508 -9.71 22.35 -7.95
N ASP A 509 -8.97 21.58 -8.71
CA ASP A 509 -9.45 20.88 -9.91
C ASP A 509 -10.33 19.67 -9.58
N HIS A 510 -10.49 19.37 -8.31
CA HIS A 510 -11.30 18.28 -7.80
C HIS A 510 -12.75 18.73 -7.70
N SER A 511 -13.65 17.80 -8.02
CA SER A 511 -15.09 18.04 -8.06
C SER A 511 -15.61 18.72 -6.80
N THR A 512 -16.51 19.68 -6.97
CA THR A 512 -17.34 20.17 -5.88
C THR A 512 -18.28 19.07 -5.40
N TRP A 513 -18.41 18.92 -4.08
CA TRP A 513 -19.25 17.88 -3.48
C TRP A 513 -20.66 18.39 -3.17
N GLU A 514 -21.18 19.26 -4.02
CA GLU A 514 -22.54 19.67 -3.88
C GLU A 514 -23.47 18.48 -4.11
N ASN A 515 -24.32 18.20 -3.18
CA ASN A 515 -25.33 17.13 -3.24
C ASN A 515 -24.77 15.66 -3.18
N GLY A 516 -23.58 15.46 -2.62
CA GLY A 516 -23.00 14.11 -2.51
C GLY A 516 -22.43 13.56 -3.81
N GLU A 517 -22.28 14.38 -4.84
CA GLU A 517 -21.64 13.99 -6.09
C GLU A 517 -20.15 14.26 -6.05
N ALA A 518 -19.36 13.25 -6.37
CA ALA A 518 -17.92 13.36 -6.48
C ALA A 518 -17.40 12.35 -7.48
N LYS A 519 -16.43 12.73 -8.28
CA LYS A 519 -15.68 11.76 -9.05
C LYS A 519 -14.61 11.08 -8.16
N MET A 520 -14.17 9.92 -8.56
CA MET A 520 -12.98 9.29 -8.00
C MET A 520 -11.76 10.14 -8.38
N VAL A 521 -11.00 10.58 -7.40
CA VAL A 521 -9.82 11.44 -7.61
C VAL A 521 -8.61 10.75 -7.02
N ALA A 522 -7.58 10.54 -7.84
CA ALA A 522 -6.33 9.92 -7.44
C ALA A 522 -6.53 8.76 -6.43
N PRO A 523 -7.33 7.72 -6.80
CA PRO A 523 -7.49 6.57 -5.92
C PRO A 523 -6.15 5.88 -5.74
N ASP A 524 -5.78 5.65 -4.49
CA ASP A 524 -4.54 5.00 -4.08
C ASP A 524 -4.81 3.67 -3.39
N GLY A 525 -4.99 3.67 -2.07
CA GLY A 525 -5.24 2.46 -1.31
C GLY A 525 -6.51 1.73 -1.75
N LEU A 526 -6.39 0.45 -2.11
CA LEU A 526 -7.53 -0.42 -2.37
C LEU A 526 -7.48 -1.65 -1.48
N TYR A 527 -8.63 -2.01 -0.91
CA TYR A 527 -8.80 -3.28 -0.21
C TYR A 527 -10.20 -3.85 -0.44
N TRP A 528 -10.27 -5.02 -1.08
CA TRP A 528 -11.52 -5.74 -1.33
C TRP A 528 -11.77 -6.74 -0.21
N SER A 529 -12.89 -6.60 0.47
CA SER A 529 -13.32 -7.48 1.55
C SER A 529 -14.69 -8.05 1.25
N LYS A 530 -14.89 -9.33 1.59
CA LYS A 530 -16.17 -9.99 1.57
C LYS A 530 -16.64 -10.23 3.01
N THR A 531 -17.90 -9.96 3.25
CA THR A 531 -18.58 -10.15 4.55
C THR A 531 -19.84 -10.99 4.35
N SER A 532 -20.53 -11.35 5.43
CA SER A 532 -21.83 -12.04 5.31
C SER A 532 -22.90 -11.18 4.63
N ASP A 533 -22.75 -9.87 4.62
CA ASP A 533 -23.69 -8.94 4.00
C ASP A 533 -23.39 -8.71 2.52
N GLY A 534 -22.18 -8.95 2.05
CA GLY A 534 -21.74 -8.73 0.69
C GLY A 534 -20.29 -8.24 0.59
N ASP A 535 -19.93 -7.80 -0.61
CA ASP A 535 -18.57 -7.39 -0.94
C ASP A 535 -18.41 -5.87 -0.87
N VAL A 536 -17.38 -5.41 -0.17
CA VAL A 536 -17.01 -4.00 -0.08
C VAL A 536 -15.58 -3.78 -0.57
N LEU A 537 -15.38 -2.68 -1.26
CA LEU A 537 -14.07 -2.15 -1.61
C LEU A 537 -13.83 -0.88 -0.79
N ILE A 538 -12.78 -0.85 0.00
CA ILE A 538 -12.32 0.36 0.66
C ILE A 538 -11.36 1.05 -0.29
N VAL A 539 -11.57 2.34 -0.49
CA VAL A 539 -10.77 3.21 -1.38
C VAL A 539 -10.21 4.35 -0.56
N ASP A 540 -8.92 4.56 -0.69
CA ASP A 540 -8.18 5.68 -0.16
C ASP A 540 -7.70 6.57 -1.31
N GLU A 541 -7.56 7.88 -1.10
CA GLU A 541 -7.10 8.82 -2.12
C GLU A 541 -5.78 9.47 -1.71
N ASP A 542 -4.90 9.66 -2.68
CA ASP A 542 -3.71 10.53 -2.64
C ASP A 542 -3.90 11.67 -3.64
N SER A 543 -4.78 12.59 -3.32
CA SER A 543 -5.22 13.63 -4.26
C SER A 543 -4.54 14.98 -4.05
N GLY A 544 -3.84 15.19 -2.93
CA GLY A 544 -3.34 16.50 -2.51
C GLY A 544 -4.46 17.54 -2.35
N ASN A 545 -5.67 17.08 -2.05
CA ASN A 545 -6.86 17.90 -1.98
C ASN A 545 -6.75 18.93 -0.84
N LYS A 546 -7.05 20.19 -1.16
CA LYS A 546 -7.00 21.28 -0.17
C LYS A 546 -8.00 21.12 0.97
N GLU A 547 -9.08 20.37 0.75
CA GLU A 547 -10.11 20.12 1.75
C GLU A 547 -9.84 18.88 2.59
N GLY A 548 -8.96 18.00 2.14
CA GLY A 548 -8.57 16.75 2.79
C GLY A 548 -8.62 15.56 1.85
N GLU A 549 -7.91 14.53 2.22
CA GLU A 549 -7.89 13.23 1.53
C GLU A 549 -9.03 12.36 2.02
N ARG A 550 -9.62 11.59 1.11
CA ARG A 550 -10.85 10.86 1.38
C ARG A 550 -10.61 9.38 1.55
N LYS A 551 -11.34 8.79 2.50
CA LYS A 551 -11.54 7.35 2.61
C LYS A 551 -13.02 7.06 2.41
N TYR A 552 -13.35 6.14 1.51
CA TYR A 552 -14.73 5.76 1.24
C TYR A 552 -14.85 4.26 0.91
N SER A 553 -16.07 3.76 0.91
CA SER A 553 -16.37 2.38 0.56
C SER A 553 -17.27 2.33 -0.68
N LEU A 554 -16.96 1.41 -1.58
CA LEU A 554 -17.82 0.99 -2.69
C LEU A 554 -18.37 -0.38 -2.37
N VAL A 555 -19.61 -0.65 -2.78
CA VAL A 555 -20.19 -1.99 -2.69
C VAL A 555 -20.12 -2.64 -4.06
N ILE A 556 -19.51 -3.81 -4.10
CA ILE A 556 -19.21 -4.55 -5.34
C ILE A 556 -20.23 -5.70 -5.50
N ASP A 557 -20.81 -5.80 -6.69
CA ASP A 557 -21.53 -7.01 -7.09
C ASP A 557 -20.54 -8.11 -7.42
N SER A 558 -20.42 -9.08 -6.52
CA SER A 558 -19.47 -10.19 -6.64
C SER A 558 -19.64 -11.05 -7.89
N ASN A 559 -20.76 -10.94 -8.61
CA ASN A 559 -20.98 -11.74 -9.83
C ASN A 559 -20.26 -11.17 -11.05
N ASN A 560 -20.05 -9.84 -11.10
CA ASN A 560 -19.56 -9.18 -12.31
C ASN A 560 -18.55 -8.04 -12.08
N MET A 561 -18.13 -7.81 -10.84
CA MET A 561 -17.23 -6.73 -10.41
C MET A 561 -17.77 -5.30 -10.63
N ASN A 562 -19.03 -5.12 -10.99
CA ASN A 562 -19.63 -3.78 -11.07
C ASN A 562 -20.00 -3.27 -9.68
N LEU A 563 -20.27 -1.98 -9.58
CA LEU A 563 -20.89 -1.44 -8.38
C LEU A 563 -22.28 -2.08 -8.18
N MET A 564 -22.61 -2.45 -6.94
CA MET A 564 -23.92 -2.98 -6.59
C MET A 564 -25.04 -2.01 -7.00
N ASN A 565 -24.84 -0.76 -6.71
CA ASN A 565 -25.68 0.34 -7.16
C ASN A 565 -24.84 1.28 -8.02
N PRO A 566 -25.21 1.53 -9.26
CA PRO A 566 -24.41 2.34 -10.18
C PRO A 566 -24.08 3.71 -9.58
N ASN A 567 -22.82 4.07 -9.68
CA ASN A 567 -22.28 5.37 -9.28
C ASN A 567 -22.43 5.69 -7.77
N GLU A 568 -22.63 4.69 -6.90
CA GLU A 568 -22.84 4.92 -5.47
C GLU A 568 -21.61 4.47 -4.66
N GLY A 569 -21.15 5.34 -3.77
CA GLY A 569 -20.11 5.07 -2.76
C GLY A 569 -20.46 5.70 -1.42
N TYR A 570 -19.81 5.26 -0.33
CA TYR A 570 -20.12 5.66 1.03
C TYR A 570 -18.91 6.32 1.68
N PHE A 571 -19.06 7.59 2.00
CA PHE A 571 -18.00 8.37 2.59
C PHE A 571 -17.72 7.94 4.04
N LEU A 572 -16.49 7.52 4.31
CA LEU A 572 -16.10 7.01 5.62
C LEU A 572 -15.39 8.06 6.48
N ALA A 573 -14.36 8.70 5.93
CA ALA A 573 -13.54 9.64 6.66
C ALA A 573 -12.79 10.58 5.72
N MET A 574 -12.29 11.67 6.27
CA MET A 574 -11.40 12.62 5.60
C MET A 574 -10.25 12.98 6.53
N ALA A 575 -9.05 13.10 6.01
CA ALA A 575 -7.87 13.50 6.76
C ALA A 575 -7.17 14.71 6.14
N GLY A 576 -6.54 15.52 6.96
CA GLY A 576 -5.75 16.65 6.52
C GLY A 576 -6.57 17.74 5.83
N GLY A 577 -5.95 18.35 4.82
CA GLY A 577 -6.57 19.40 4.03
C GLY A 577 -6.16 20.81 4.45
N LYS A 578 -5.57 21.55 3.53
CA LYS A 578 -5.09 22.92 3.76
C LYS A 578 -6.20 23.87 4.24
N ASN A 579 -7.40 23.68 3.76
CA ASN A 579 -8.57 24.47 4.11
C ASN A 579 -9.41 23.84 5.23
N ASN A 580 -9.11 22.60 5.63
CA ASN A 580 -9.82 21.92 6.69
C ASN A 580 -9.54 22.62 8.04
N PRO A 581 -10.55 23.24 8.69
CA PRO A 581 -10.33 23.96 9.95
C PRO A 581 -9.94 23.01 11.09
N ARG A 582 -10.33 21.74 11.04
CA ARG A 582 -9.98 20.73 12.04
C ARG A 582 -8.51 20.36 11.98
N ALA A 583 -7.97 20.07 10.79
CA ALA A 583 -6.54 19.82 10.61
C ALA A 583 -5.67 20.97 11.11
N LYS A 584 -6.14 22.21 11.00
CA LYS A 584 -5.47 23.39 11.58
C LYS A 584 -5.54 23.42 13.12
N ALA A 585 -6.66 22.99 13.69
CA ALA A 585 -6.83 22.93 15.15
C ALA A 585 -5.89 21.91 15.77
N GLU A 586 -5.70 20.75 15.14
CA GLU A 586 -4.76 19.72 15.57
C GLU A 586 -3.32 20.19 15.64
N THR A 587 -2.89 20.97 14.66
CA THR A 587 -1.55 21.56 14.68
C THR A 587 -1.32 22.40 15.94
N ALA A 588 -2.36 23.01 16.48
CA ALA A 588 -2.28 23.76 17.74
C ALA A 588 -2.19 22.85 18.97
N VAL A 589 -2.82 21.67 18.94
CA VAL A 589 -2.81 20.71 20.06
C VAL A 589 -1.45 20.00 20.17
N TYR A 590 -0.81 19.74 19.04
CA TYR A 590 0.52 19.10 18.98
C TYR A 590 1.57 20.05 18.38
N PRO A 591 1.84 21.20 19.02
CA PRO A 591 2.71 22.21 18.43
C PRO A 591 4.11 21.69 18.20
N GLY A 592 4.62 21.91 17.01
CA GLY A 592 5.94 21.49 16.59
C GLY A 592 6.08 19.99 16.29
N SER A 593 4.97 19.24 16.25
CA SER A 593 4.97 17.82 15.87
C SER A 593 4.52 17.64 14.41
N PHE A 594 3.57 18.43 13.96
CA PHE A 594 2.94 18.31 12.65
C PHE A 594 2.71 19.66 12.00
N SER A 595 3.76 20.33 11.58
CA SER A 595 3.63 21.66 10.97
C SER A 595 2.89 21.65 9.63
N LYS A 596 2.75 20.46 9.03
CA LYS A 596 1.99 20.21 7.81
C LYS A 596 0.88 19.20 8.02
N ALA A 597 0.23 19.21 9.16
CA ALA A 597 -0.94 18.37 9.43
C ALA A 597 -2.05 18.49 8.37
N THR A 598 -2.09 19.60 7.65
CA THR A 598 -2.98 19.81 6.52
C THR A 598 -2.60 19.03 5.26
N SER A 599 -1.47 18.35 5.24
CA SER A 599 -1.04 17.46 4.15
C SER A 599 -1.03 16.04 4.68
N SER A 600 -2.11 15.34 4.51
CA SER A 600 -2.34 13.99 5.02
C SER A 600 -3.00 13.15 3.96
N GLU A 601 -2.78 11.85 4.06
CA GLU A 601 -3.22 10.87 3.10
C GLU A 601 -3.63 9.61 3.83
N PHE A 602 -4.76 9.02 3.45
CA PHE A 602 -5.07 7.65 3.83
C PHE A 602 -4.39 6.69 2.85
N SER A 603 -3.80 5.63 3.38
CA SER A 603 -3.21 4.60 2.55
C SER A 603 -3.41 3.21 3.16
N GLY A 604 -3.92 2.31 2.34
CA GLY A 604 -4.08 0.91 2.67
C GLY A 604 -5.09 0.58 3.78
N SER A 605 -5.65 -0.60 3.67
CA SER A 605 -6.52 -1.20 4.68
C SER A 605 -6.32 -2.72 4.69
N TRP A 606 -6.67 -3.36 5.81
CA TRP A 606 -6.60 -4.81 5.98
C TRP A 606 -7.73 -5.32 6.87
N ASN A 607 -8.47 -6.35 6.43
CA ASN A 607 -9.51 -6.95 7.27
C ASN A 607 -8.86 -7.85 8.33
N ILE A 608 -9.05 -7.50 9.61
CA ILE A 608 -8.49 -8.21 10.76
C ILE A 608 -9.56 -8.97 11.56
N THR A 609 -10.77 -9.05 11.06
CA THR A 609 -11.92 -9.64 11.75
C THR A 609 -11.63 -11.06 12.22
N ALA A 610 -11.07 -11.91 11.36
CA ALA A 610 -10.75 -13.30 11.71
C ALA A 610 -9.78 -13.41 12.90
N LEU A 611 -8.89 -12.43 13.09
CA LEU A 611 -7.93 -12.44 14.19
C LEU A 611 -8.59 -12.27 15.56
N VAL A 612 -9.75 -11.63 15.61
CA VAL A 612 -10.46 -11.28 16.85
C VAL A 612 -11.81 -11.97 17.00
N THR A 613 -12.24 -12.73 16.01
CA THR A 613 -13.48 -13.51 16.03
C THR A 613 -13.31 -14.77 16.87
N LYS A 614 -14.37 -15.14 17.54
CA LYS A 614 -14.47 -16.36 18.37
C LYS A 614 -15.40 -17.36 17.70
N ASP A 615 -15.12 -18.63 17.93
CA ASP A 615 -15.97 -19.74 17.53
C ASP A 615 -17.27 -19.79 18.35
N GLU A 616 -18.12 -20.75 18.07
CA GLU A 616 -19.39 -21.00 18.80
C GLU A 616 -19.21 -21.29 20.29
N ASN A 617 -18.02 -21.72 20.72
CA ASN A 617 -17.66 -21.97 22.09
C ASN A 617 -17.08 -20.74 22.81
N GLY A 618 -17.02 -19.61 22.15
CA GLY A 618 -16.44 -18.37 22.66
C GLY A 618 -14.91 -18.35 22.73
N LYS A 619 -14.23 -19.26 22.01
CA LYS A 619 -12.78 -19.35 21.92
C LYS A 619 -12.29 -18.71 20.64
N PHE A 620 -11.18 -17.98 20.69
CA PHE A 620 -10.52 -17.47 19.48
C PHE A 620 -10.04 -18.61 18.58
N TYR A 621 -10.19 -18.46 17.28
CA TYR A 621 -9.60 -19.36 16.30
C TYR A 621 -8.08 -19.41 16.48
N SER A 622 -7.47 -20.59 16.41
CA SER A 622 -6.01 -20.75 16.51
C SER A 622 -5.30 -20.32 15.21
N MET A 623 -3.96 -20.26 15.24
CA MET A 623 -3.18 -20.06 14.03
C MET A 623 -3.47 -21.13 12.98
N ASP A 624 -3.61 -22.38 13.40
CA ASP A 624 -3.90 -23.49 12.48
C ASP A 624 -5.29 -23.35 11.85
N ASP A 625 -6.28 -22.85 12.60
CA ASP A 625 -7.63 -22.59 12.10
C ASP A 625 -7.64 -21.44 11.07
N LEU A 626 -6.70 -20.50 11.15
CA LEU A 626 -6.60 -19.33 10.29
C LEU A 626 -5.66 -19.53 9.10
N THR A 627 -5.30 -20.77 8.77
CA THR A 627 -4.43 -21.05 7.64
C THR A 627 -5.17 -21.02 6.30
N GLY A 628 -4.48 -20.54 5.27
CA GLY A 628 -4.95 -20.57 3.88
C GLY A 628 -6.29 -19.83 3.70
N VAL A 629 -7.21 -20.48 3.01
CA VAL A 629 -8.54 -19.92 2.70
C VAL A 629 -9.43 -19.71 3.93
N ASN A 630 -9.11 -20.32 5.06
CA ASN A 630 -9.97 -20.26 6.26
C ASN A 630 -10.00 -18.86 6.87
N TYR A 631 -8.89 -18.13 6.80
CA TYR A 631 -8.85 -16.74 7.24
C TYR A 631 -9.95 -15.92 6.57
N GLU A 632 -10.03 -15.99 5.26
CA GLU A 632 -11.06 -15.26 4.51
C GLU A 632 -12.47 -15.83 4.71
N LYS A 633 -12.61 -17.13 4.87
CA LYS A 633 -13.92 -17.73 5.19
C LYS A 633 -14.47 -17.22 6.51
N ILE A 634 -13.63 -17.02 7.52
CA ILE A 634 -14.06 -16.46 8.80
C ILE A 634 -14.42 -14.98 8.62
N ASN A 635 -13.61 -14.19 7.92
CA ASN A 635 -13.98 -12.82 7.58
C ASN A 635 -15.34 -12.75 6.86
N GLN A 636 -15.57 -13.62 5.89
CA GLN A 636 -16.83 -13.70 5.13
C GLN A 636 -18.04 -14.17 5.94
N SER A 637 -17.84 -14.79 7.08
CA SER A 637 -18.93 -15.25 7.96
C SER A 637 -19.45 -14.16 8.90
N VAL A 638 -18.77 -13.03 8.98
CA VAL A 638 -19.09 -11.93 9.90
C VAL A 638 -19.76 -10.80 9.12
N SER A 639 -20.72 -10.12 9.75
CA SER A 639 -21.39 -8.96 9.15
C SER A 639 -20.43 -7.79 8.97
N LEU A 640 -20.72 -6.88 8.05
CA LEU A 640 -19.90 -5.69 7.83
C LEU A 640 -19.80 -4.83 9.10
N SER A 641 -20.92 -4.66 9.82
CA SER A 641 -20.96 -3.86 11.06
C SER A 641 -20.13 -4.47 12.20
N ASP A 642 -19.88 -5.78 12.16
CA ASP A 642 -19.03 -6.45 13.12
C ASP A 642 -17.59 -6.64 12.65
N SER A 643 -17.35 -6.42 11.38
CA SER A 643 -16.01 -6.51 10.79
C SER A 643 -15.09 -5.39 11.29
N ILE A 644 -13.83 -5.74 11.54
CA ILE A 644 -12.80 -4.81 12.00
C ILE A 644 -11.72 -4.72 10.94
N PHE A 645 -11.37 -3.49 10.61
CA PHE A 645 -10.33 -3.17 9.63
C PHE A 645 -9.18 -2.44 10.29
N LEU A 646 -7.98 -2.74 9.83
CA LEU A 646 -6.78 -1.96 10.05
C LEU A 646 -6.70 -0.88 8.96
N GLY A 647 -6.17 0.28 9.28
CA GLY A 647 -5.90 1.34 8.32
C GLY A 647 -4.73 2.20 8.77
N VAL A 648 -4.21 2.97 7.85
CA VAL A 648 -3.14 3.94 8.13
C VAL A 648 -3.48 5.31 7.58
N VAL A 649 -2.93 6.33 8.20
CA VAL A 649 -2.96 7.71 7.71
C VAL A 649 -1.55 8.27 7.77
N GLN A 650 -1.10 8.81 6.66
CA GLN A 650 0.14 9.55 6.54
C GLN A 650 -0.11 11.03 6.79
N HIS A 651 0.90 11.75 7.25
CA HIS A 651 0.93 13.20 7.21
C HIS A 651 2.36 13.71 7.15
N LYS A 652 2.55 14.82 6.47
CA LYS A 652 3.86 15.48 6.43
C LYS A 652 4.14 16.08 7.79
N GLY A 653 5.02 15.43 8.54
CA GLY A 653 5.61 15.98 9.74
C GLY A 653 6.66 17.01 9.38
N GLU A 654 7.02 17.83 10.33
CA GLU A 654 8.26 18.59 10.26
C GLU A 654 9.18 18.17 11.38
N SER A 655 10.45 18.47 11.18
CA SER A 655 11.53 18.26 12.13
C SER A 655 11.34 19.04 13.44
N GLY A 656 10.20 18.87 14.09
CA GLY A 656 9.82 19.53 15.33
C GLY A 656 9.18 18.60 16.35
N GLY A 657 9.00 19.07 17.54
CA GLY A 657 8.25 18.41 18.59
C GLY A 657 8.74 17.00 18.90
N PHE A 658 7.82 16.05 19.03
CA PHE A 658 8.17 14.69 19.43
C PHE A 658 8.77 13.85 18.31
N LEU A 659 8.47 14.11 17.03
CA LEU A 659 9.12 13.46 15.90
C LEU A 659 10.63 13.76 15.89
N LYS A 660 11.01 15.01 16.13
CA LYS A 660 12.40 15.40 16.20
C LYS A 660 13.19 14.67 17.29
N LYS A 661 12.55 14.33 18.41
CA LYS A 661 13.21 13.61 19.51
C LYS A 661 13.73 12.26 19.09
N VAL A 662 13.05 11.62 18.15
CA VAL A 662 13.41 10.29 17.62
C VAL A 662 14.09 10.36 16.26
N GLY A 663 14.34 11.55 15.74
CA GLY A 663 15.01 11.73 14.46
C GLY A 663 14.12 11.46 13.24
N ALA A 664 12.81 11.47 13.43
CA ALA A 664 11.83 11.36 12.34
C ALA A 664 11.34 12.75 11.92
N ASP A 665 11.04 12.93 10.65
CA ASP A 665 10.48 14.15 10.07
C ASP A 665 9.13 13.91 9.37
N ASN A 666 8.76 12.67 9.18
CA ASN A 666 7.50 12.23 8.62
C ASN A 666 6.69 11.52 9.69
N GLY A 667 5.38 11.65 9.62
CA GLY A 667 4.49 11.13 10.63
C GLY A 667 3.32 10.34 10.07
N GLY A 668 2.46 9.94 10.96
CA GLY A 668 1.25 9.20 10.65
C GLY A 668 0.80 8.32 11.79
N GLN A 669 -0.28 7.61 11.55
CA GLN A 669 -0.86 6.71 12.55
C GLN A 669 -1.36 5.43 11.92
N ILE A 670 -1.35 4.39 12.73
CA ILE A 670 -2.00 3.13 12.47
C ILE A 670 -3.25 3.10 13.34
N PHE A 671 -4.39 2.76 12.77
CA PHE A 671 -5.66 2.72 13.46
C PHE A 671 -6.49 1.49 13.10
N ILE A 672 -7.47 1.19 13.90
CA ILE A 672 -8.49 0.17 13.60
C ILE A 672 -9.86 0.82 13.58
N PHE A 673 -10.75 0.30 12.72
CA PHE A 673 -12.07 0.87 12.55
C PHE A 673 -13.14 -0.17 12.22
N LYS A 674 -14.39 0.21 12.43
CA LYS A 674 -15.60 -0.48 11.99
C LYS A 674 -16.41 0.42 11.08
N MET A 675 -17.07 -0.18 10.11
CA MET A 675 -17.99 0.52 9.21
C MET A 675 -19.44 0.13 9.53
N ASN A 676 -20.34 1.09 9.31
CA ASN A 676 -21.78 0.89 9.42
C ASN A 676 -22.48 1.50 8.22
N LEU A 677 -22.53 0.77 7.11
CA LEU A 677 -23.22 1.21 5.92
C LEU A 677 -24.74 1.12 6.08
N PRO A 678 -25.52 1.93 5.35
CA PRO A 678 -26.98 1.87 5.41
C PRO A 678 -27.48 0.47 4.99
N SER A 679 -28.56 0.00 5.58
CA SER A 679 -29.11 -1.34 5.36
C SER A 679 -29.45 -1.68 3.90
N GLY A 680 -29.65 -0.68 3.05
CA GLY A 680 -29.85 -0.87 1.62
C GLY A 680 -28.60 -0.84 0.76
N ALA A 681 -27.42 -0.62 1.32
CA ALA A 681 -26.17 -0.49 0.56
C ALA A 681 -25.82 -1.78 -0.19
N MET A 682 -26.02 -2.92 0.46
CA MET A 682 -25.69 -4.26 -0.07
C MET A 682 -26.79 -4.85 -0.97
N VAL A 683 -27.88 -4.13 -1.20
CA VAL A 683 -29.02 -4.60 -2.00
C VAL A 683 -29.06 -3.85 -3.32
N LYS A 684 -29.14 -4.61 -4.41
CA LYS A 684 -29.33 -4.02 -5.73
C LYS A 684 -30.70 -3.33 -5.81
N ARG A 685 -30.70 -2.03 -6.08
CA ARG A 685 -31.90 -1.22 -6.17
C ARG A 685 -32.29 -0.97 -7.61
N SER A 686 -33.59 -0.75 -7.84
CA SER A 686 -34.05 -0.22 -9.12
C SER A 686 -33.62 1.25 -9.28
N PRO A 687 -33.40 1.76 -10.50
CA PRO A 687 -33.06 3.16 -10.73
C PRO A 687 -33.99 4.18 -10.08
N SER A 688 -35.28 3.82 -9.90
CA SER A 688 -36.27 4.68 -9.24
C SER A 688 -36.15 4.73 -7.72
N GLU A 689 -35.53 3.74 -7.08
CA GLU A 689 -35.28 3.68 -5.63
C GLU A 689 -33.98 4.41 -5.24
N THR A 690 -32.99 4.38 -6.11
CA THR A 690 -31.73 5.13 -5.93
C THR A 690 -31.98 6.63 -5.85
N LEU A 691 -32.85 7.15 -6.69
CA LEU A 691 -33.27 8.57 -6.69
C LEU A 691 -33.93 9.02 -5.38
N LYS A 692 -34.65 8.14 -4.66
CA LYS A 692 -35.36 8.48 -3.41
C LYS A 692 -34.42 8.61 -2.19
N LEU A 693 -33.33 7.88 -2.14
CA LEU A 693 -32.34 7.97 -1.04
C LEU A 693 -31.49 9.23 -1.13
N VAL A 694 -31.25 9.72 -2.32
CA VAL A 694 -30.52 10.96 -2.55
C VAL A 694 -31.44 12.18 -2.32
N SER A 695 -32.75 12.00 -2.32
CA SER A 695 -33.75 13.08 -2.15
C SER A 695 -34.30 13.22 -0.72
N ASN A 696 -34.06 12.27 0.15
CA ASN A 696 -34.43 12.31 1.58
C ASN A 696 -33.23 12.63 2.46
#